data_e1bd818b08be142e91970f3d5bcac0ab
#
_entry.id   e1bd818b08be142e91970f3d5bcac0ab
#
_cell.length_a   1.000
_cell.length_b   1.000
_cell.length_c   1.000
_cell.angle_alpha   90.00
_cell.angle_beta   90.00
_cell.angle_gamma   90.00
#
_symmetry.space_group_name_H-M   'P 1'
#
loop_
_entity.id
_entity.type
_entity.pdbx_description
1 polymer ?
#
loop_
_entity_poly.entity_id
_entity_poly.type
_entity_poly.pdbx_seq_one_letter_code
_entity_poly.pdbx_strand_id
1 'polypeptide(L)'
;MRLSFSTVRSWAVALCGAAALVFSAAAAADPPDRVARLSQMDGVVTFSPAGEEDWVNAEVNRPLTTGDQVWSDAGSHAELQMGGAQARLGENTSVAILNLDDRVGQFQLAQGTLNLRVRRIEGDQFYEIDTPTLAFSVHRDGDYRVDVDPSGNTTVIQVRSGEGDAWGEGTAYTIDAGQQYTFTPGFQNVQYDPLPPPDRFDQWCFDRNQREDSVAAARYVSPDVIGYSDLDEYGTWRDVEGYGNVWVPTRVDSDWAPYHYGRWAWVDPWGWTWIDDQPWGFAPFHYGRWAYLSSHWCWVPGPVAVRAVYAPALVAFVGGNGFSLSVGGGPVTGVAWFPLGVGDVYRPPYQVSRTYFTNINVTNTVINRTYVTQIYNNPRAEVRYRNRGVANAVTAVPTKVFASGERVERHLVRVPRDVADRQPVTPVAAIAPTRAAVIAAGAAAAGAAVASHRPPREALNRQVVARTQPPPPKPSFEATSRMLASQPGRPLAAQEMQKLRNERAGNQRAAEAPRVKVVSPNVTPRPPERGTAKGGPAATPPTAKGRPGAPTAQEERARERRPGQQAGQVPQPPAAAQERMREQQQRRQAQGAPTPPTAKGGPTPQEERAAKAGRPAPGERAAQPPAQAQERMKGGPAGQAAQQERTQQQRVQQEQAQRAQQERAAQQPAQQQRGQQEQAQRTQQERAQQQKAQQEQAQRTQQERAQQQRAQQERAQQERAQQQKAQQEQAQRAQQERAQQQRAQQEAAQQRAEQQRAQQEAAQQRAQQEAMQERTQRQKAQEKEKEKEKEKEKERPGQQ
;
A
#
# COMPACT_ATOMS: atom_id res chain seq x y z
N MET A 1 -56.88 2.71 -50.71
CA MET A 1 -55.48 2.79 -50.13
C MET A 1 -55.38 1.74 -49.04
N ARG A 2 -54.82 0.56 -49.34
CA ARG A 2 -54.61 -0.53 -48.38
C ARG A 2 -53.08 -0.65 -48.19
N LEU A 3 -52.53 -0.12 -47.07
CA LEU A 3 -51.15 -0.33 -46.71
C LEU A 3 -50.94 -1.75 -46.21
N SER A 4 -50.03 -2.43 -46.84
CA SER A 4 -49.70 -3.84 -46.62
C SER A 4 -49.12 -4.03 -45.22
N PHE A 5 -49.64 -5.02 -44.45
CA PHE A 5 -49.21 -5.41 -43.08
C PHE A 5 -47.78 -5.95 -42.98
N SER A 6 -47.06 -6.14 -44.08
CA SER A 6 -45.71 -6.72 -44.11
C SER A 6 -44.59 -5.69 -43.75
N THR A 7 -44.81 -4.41 -44.03
CA THR A 7 -43.81 -3.37 -43.74
C THR A 7 -43.74 -2.93 -42.27
N VAL A 8 -44.84 -3.11 -41.51
CA VAL A 8 -44.87 -2.76 -40.08
C VAL A 8 -44.09 -3.77 -39.21
N ARG A 9 -44.07 -5.07 -39.62
CA ARG A 9 -43.32 -6.08 -38.90
C ARG A 9 -41.78 -5.96 -39.02
N SER A 10 -41.31 -5.49 -40.18
CA SER A 10 -39.87 -5.31 -40.39
C SER A 10 -39.27 -4.12 -39.61
N TRP A 11 -40.07 -3.07 -39.41
CA TRP A 11 -39.66 -1.92 -38.59
C TRP A 11 -39.67 -2.20 -37.08
N ALA A 12 -40.59 -3.03 -36.59
CA ALA A 12 -40.66 -3.41 -35.18
C ALA A 12 -39.46 -4.30 -34.76
N VAL A 13 -39.00 -5.21 -35.64
CA VAL A 13 -37.84 -6.05 -35.39
C VAL A 13 -36.53 -5.24 -35.45
N ALA A 14 -36.41 -4.26 -36.33
CA ALA A 14 -35.26 -3.37 -36.40
C ALA A 14 -35.18 -2.43 -35.20
N LEU A 15 -36.31 -1.93 -34.66
CA LEU A 15 -36.33 -1.11 -33.45
C LEU A 15 -36.02 -1.92 -32.17
N CYS A 16 -36.47 -3.16 -32.05
CA CYS A 16 -36.12 -4.02 -30.93
C CYS A 16 -34.64 -4.48 -30.97
N GLY A 17 -34.07 -4.69 -32.16
CA GLY A 17 -32.65 -4.98 -32.35
C GLY A 17 -31.74 -3.79 -32.00
N ALA A 18 -32.14 -2.57 -32.35
CA ALA A 18 -31.41 -1.36 -31.98
C ALA A 18 -31.55 -0.99 -30.52
N ALA A 19 -32.70 -1.26 -29.88
CA ALA A 19 -32.88 -1.08 -28.43
C ALA A 19 -32.09 -2.10 -27.58
N ALA A 20 -31.87 -3.30 -28.07
CA ALA A 20 -31.02 -4.31 -27.39
C ALA A 20 -29.52 -3.99 -27.47
N LEU A 21 -29.06 -3.22 -28.45
CA LEU A 21 -27.66 -2.78 -28.58
C LEU A 21 -27.33 -1.53 -27.77
N VAL A 22 -28.30 -0.80 -27.21
CA VAL A 22 -28.08 0.42 -26.41
C VAL A 22 -28.05 0.14 -24.92
N PHE A 23 -28.42 -1.07 -24.44
CA PHE A 23 -28.27 -1.47 -23.02
C PHE A 23 -27.05 -2.39 -22.76
N SER A 24 -25.93 -2.16 -23.44
CA SER A 24 -24.66 -2.44 -22.82
C SER A 24 -24.47 -1.36 -21.74
N ALA A 25 -25.04 -1.59 -20.55
CA ALA A 25 -24.72 -0.81 -19.39
C ALA A 25 -23.18 -0.86 -19.29
N ALA A 26 -22.51 0.24 -19.63
CA ALA A 26 -21.10 0.39 -19.35
C ALA A 26 -20.94 0.11 -17.87
N ALA A 27 -20.41 -1.04 -17.52
CA ALA A 27 -20.11 -1.40 -16.14
C ALA A 27 -19.23 -0.27 -15.61
N ALA A 28 -19.71 0.44 -14.60
CA ALA A 28 -18.90 1.44 -13.94
C ALA A 28 -17.63 0.74 -13.47
N ALA A 29 -16.47 1.26 -13.89
CA ALA A 29 -15.21 0.71 -13.42
C ALA A 29 -15.13 0.89 -11.90
N ASP A 30 -14.80 -0.18 -11.18
CA ASP A 30 -14.56 -0.13 -9.75
C ASP A 30 -13.38 0.81 -9.44
N PRO A 31 -13.36 1.48 -8.28
CA PRO A 31 -12.18 2.20 -7.83
C PRO A 31 -11.00 1.24 -7.63
N PRO A 32 -9.75 1.72 -7.69
CA PRO A 32 -8.59 0.90 -7.35
C PRO A 32 -8.65 0.34 -5.93
N ASP A 33 -8.13 -0.86 -5.73
CA ASP A 33 -8.01 -1.49 -4.41
C ASP A 33 -6.89 -0.88 -3.56
N ARG A 34 -6.03 -0.05 -4.15
CA ARG A 34 -4.84 0.53 -3.51
C ARG A 34 -4.70 2.04 -3.75
N VAL A 35 -3.92 2.67 -2.89
CA VAL A 35 -3.50 4.08 -2.95
C VAL A 35 -2.01 4.18 -2.66
N ALA A 36 -1.41 5.36 -2.80
CA ALA A 36 -0.15 5.67 -2.15
C ALA A 36 -0.44 6.42 -0.83
N ARG A 37 0.29 6.10 0.23
CA ARG A 37 0.27 6.82 1.50
C ARG A 37 1.54 7.63 1.63
N LEU A 38 1.45 8.91 1.95
CA LEU A 38 2.59 9.67 2.45
C LEU A 38 2.90 9.20 3.88
N SER A 39 3.95 8.39 4.04
CA SER A 39 4.25 7.69 5.30
C SER A 39 5.30 8.39 6.16
N GLN A 40 6.23 9.09 5.53
CA GLN A 40 7.32 9.81 6.19
C GLN A 40 7.66 11.08 5.44
N MET A 41 8.00 12.11 6.19
CA MET A 41 8.52 13.37 5.66
C MET A 41 9.59 13.90 6.61
N ASP A 42 10.69 14.36 6.03
CA ASP A 42 11.72 15.11 6.74
C ASP A 42 11.94 16.43 5.99
N GLY A 43 11.95 17.56 6.69
CA GLY A 43 12.05 18.88 6.08
C GLY A 43 10.74 19.39 5.48
N VAL A 44 10.81 20.13 4.40
CA VAL A 44 9.66 20.75 3.74
C VAL A 44 9.22 19.92 2.55
N VAL A 45 8.03 19.36 2.64
CA VAL A 45 7.37 18.62 1.58
C VAL A 45 6.03 19.25 1.27
N THR A 46 5.76 19.49 0.00
CA THR A 46 4.50 20.07 -0.46
C THR A 46 3.80 19.13 -1.45
N PHE A 47 2.52 19.36 -1.59
CA PHE A 47 1.63 18.49 -2.34
C PHE A 47 0.64 19.34 -3.16
N SER A 48 0.32 18.90 -4.37
CA SER A 48 -0.74 19.47 -5.20
C SER A 48 -1.73 18.37 -5.58
N PRO A 49 -3.03 18.51 -5.21
CA PRO A 49 -4.04 17.53 -5.58
C PRO A 49 -4.29 17.48 -7.08
N ALA A 50 -4.70 16.31 -7.56
CA ALA A 50 -5.03 16.10 -8.96
C ALA A 50 -6.07 17.11 -9.47
N GLY A 51 -5.75 17.81 -10.56
CA GLY A 51 -6.62 18.82 -11.18
C GLY A 51 -6.53 20.22 -10.56
N GLU A 52 -5.73 20.40 -9.49
CA GLU A 52 -5.48 21.70 -8.85
C GLU A 52 -4.08 22.23 -9.18
N GLU A 53 -3.95 23.57 -9.13
CA GLU A 53 -2.65 24.24 -9.32
C GLU A 53 -2.04 24.71 -7.98
N ASP A 54 -2.82 24.62 -6.89
CA ASP A 54 -2.38 25.01 -5.57
C ASP A 54 -1.42 23.98 -4.98
N TRP A 55 -0.31 24.49 -4.43
CA TRP A 55 0.63 23.71 -3.62
C TRP A 55 0.42 24.02 -2.15
N VAL A 56 0.27 22.97 -1.35
CA VAL A 56 0.07 23.06 0.09
C VAL A 56 1.07 22.17 0.82
N ASN A 57 1.28 22.41 2.11
CA ASN A 57 2.11 21.51 2.91
C ASN A 57 1.50 20.10 2.89
N ALA A 58 2.35 19.14 2.61
CA ALA A 58 1.96 17.74 2.64
C ALA A 58 1.73 17.28 4.10
N GLU A 59 0.93 16.26 4.26
CA GLU A 59 0.62 15.67 5.57
C GLU A 59 0.75 14.15 5.53
N VAL A 60 1.32 13.60 6.59
CA VAL A 60 1.40 12.15 6.80
C VAL A 60 0.00 11.56 6.85
N ASN A 61 -0.15 10.31 6.41
CA ASN A 61 -1.40 9.58 6.29
C ASN A 61 -2.37 10.08 5.22
N ARG A 62 -2.04 11.12 4.46
CA ARG A 62 -2.86 11.49 3.32
C ARG A 62 -2.76 10.41 2.24
N PRO A 63 -3.90 9.86 1.78
CA PRO A 63 -3.92 9.03 0.58
C PRO A 63 -3.61 9.87 -0.66
N LEU A 64 -2.70 9.39 -1.50
CA LEU A 64 -2.33 9.98 -2.78
C LEU A 64 -2.82 9.08 -3.91
N THR A 65 -3.27 9.69 -4.99
CA THR A 65 -3.94 9.01 -6.11
C THR A 65 -3.41 9.48 -7.46
N THR A 66 -3.89 8.88 -8.53
CA THR A 66 -3.59 9.31 -9.90
C THR A 66 -3.85 10.81 -10.09
N GLY A 67 -2.84 11.51 -10.56
CA GLY A 67 -2.82 12.96 -10.83
C GLY A 67 -2.24 13.81 -9.71
N ASP A 68 -2.06 13.27 -8.49
CA ASP A 68 -1.45 13.99 -7.38
C ASP A 68 0.05 14.22 -7.62
N GLN A 69 0.56 15.34 -7.12
CA GLN A 69 1.96 15.74 -7.26
C GLN A 69 2.57 16.02 -5.89
N VAL A 70 3.84 15.66 -5.74
CA VAL A 70 4.63 15.85 -4.51
C VAL A 70 5.96 16.54 -4.85
N TRP A 71 6.33 17.52 -4.05
CA TRP A 71 7.62 18.19 -4.10
C TRP A 71 8.33 18.07 -2.75
N SER A 72 9.56 17.58 -2.76
CA SER A 72 10.49 17.68 -1.63
C SER A 72 11.51 18.76 -1.88
N ASP A 73 11.60 19.72 -0.98
CA ASP A 73 12.49 20.88 -1.09
C ASP A 73 13.96 20.53 -0.74
N ALA A 74 14.85 21.49 -0.80
CA ALA A 74 16.25 21.29 -0.43
C ALA A 74 16.40 20.73 0.98
N GLY A 75 17.24 19.71 1.15
CA GLY A 75 17.46 19.01 2.41
C GLY A 75 16.27 18.18 2.92
N SER A 76 15.25 17.97 2.08
CA SER A 76 14.02 17.28 2.45
C SER A 76 13.93 15.88 1.84
N HIS A 77 13.16 14.99 2.50
CA HIS A 77 12.89 13.63 2.03
C HIS A 77 11.42 13.28 2.24
N ALA A 78 10.88 12.40 1.40
CA ALA A 78 9.54 11.86 1.58
C ALA A 78 9.48 10.38 1.20
N GLU A 79 8.58 9.63 1.85
CA GLU A 79 8.29 8.24 1.51
C GLU A 79 6.82 8.05 1.21
N LEU A 80 6.52 7.42 0.07
CA LEU A 80 5.20 6.99 -0.36
C LEU A 80 5.12 5.47 -0.29
N GLN A 81 4.19 4.93 0.50
CA GLN A 81 3.92 3.50 0.62
C GLN A 81 2.73 3.09 -0.25
N MET A 82 2.84 1.97 -0.97
CA MET A 82 1.82 1.47 -1.90
C MET A 82 1.53 -0.03 -1.70
N GLY A 83 1.65 -0.53 -0.48
CA GLY A 83 1.57 -1.95 -0.18
C GLY A 83 2.85 -2.69 -0.56
N GLY A 84 2.89 -3.28 -1.76
CA GLY A 84 4.05 -4.04 -2.25
C GLY A 84 5.27 -3.21 -2.67
N ALA A 85 5.18 -1.89 -2.69
CA ALA A 85 6.28 -1.01 -3.10
C ALA A 85 6.34 0.29 -2.29
N GLN A 86 7.52 0.92 -2.25
CA GLN A 86 7.77 2.23 -1.68
C GLN A 86 8.50 3.11 -2.71
N ALA A 87 8.00 4.34 -2.87
CA ALA A 87 8.68 5.37 -3.65
C ALA A 87 9.21 6.44 -2.69
N ARG A 88 10.51 6.72 -2.74
CA ARG A 88 11.20 7.66 -1.85
C ARG A 88 11.81 8.79 -2.64
N LEU A 89 11.50 9.99 -2.21
CA LEU A 89 11.95 11.23 -2.84
C LEU A 89 13.14 11.78 -2.07
N GLY A 90 14.23 12.04 -2.76
CA GLY A 90 15.35 12.83 -2.26
C GLY A 90 15.04 14.33 -2.25
N GLU A 91 16.03 15.17 -1.96
CA GLU A 91 15.87 16.62 -1.99
C GLU A 91 15.66 17.16 -3.41
N ASN A 92 15.01 18.32 -3.52
CA ASN A 92 14.73 19.02 -4.78
C ASN A 92 14.04 18.12 -5.84
N THR A 93 13.15 17.24 -5.38
CA THR A 93 12.54 16.19 -6.21
C THR A 93 11.08 16.49 -6.50
N SER A 94 10.73 16.48 -7.80
CA SER A 94 9.38 16.66 -8.32
C SER A 94 8.85 15.36 -8.87
N VAL A 95 7.84 14.78 -8.21
CA VAL A 95 7.16 13.55 -8.62
C VAL A 95 5.68 13.80 -8.83
N ALA A 96 5.12 13.30 -9.94
CA ALA A 96 3.67 13.20 -10.15
C ALA A 96 3.28 11.73 -10.29
N ILE A 97 2.15 11.35 -9.70
CA ILE A 97 1.55 10.02 -9.86
C ILE A 97 0.71 10.05 -11.13
N LEU A 98 1.26 9.58 -12.26
CA LEU A 98 0.55 9.58 -13.55
C LEU A 98 -0.56 8.54 -13.59
N ASN A 99 -0.31 7.35 -13.04
CA ASN A 99 -1.31 6.31 -12.86
C ASN A 99 -0.99 5.47 -11.62
N LEU A 100 -2.00 5.21 -10.82
CA LEU A 100 -1.93 4.28 -9.69
C LEU A 100 -3.25 3.51 -9.62
N ASP A 101 -3.23 2.30 -10.14
CA ASP A 101 -4.34 1.35 -10.09
C ASP A 101 -3.84 -0.02 -9.63
N ASP A 102 -4.64 -1.06 -9.76
CA ASP A 102 -4.33 -2.41 -9.28
C ASP A 102 -3.18 -3.08 -10.04
N ARG A 103 -2.86 -2.60 -11.24
CA ARG A 103 -1.85 -3.16 -12.13
C ARG A 103 -0.64 -2.25 -12.31
N VAL A 104 -0.86 -0.96 -12.36
CA VAL A 104 0.14 0.03 -12.77
C VAL A 104 0.48 0.95 -11.61
N GLY A 105 1.78 1.17 -11.37
CA GLY A 105 2.30 2.29 -10.61
C GLY A 105 3.20 3.13 -11.52
N GLN A 106 2.67 4.21 -12.11
CA GLN A 106 3.38 5.07 -13.06
C GLN A 106 3.66 6.44 -12.43
N PHE A 107 4.92 6.82 -12.41
CA PHE A 107 5.41 8.04 -11.78
C PHE A 107 6.16 8.89 -12.80
N GLN A 108 5.85 10.17 -12.84
CA GLN A 108 6.69 11.15 -13.54
C GLN A 108 7.75 11.67 -12.55
N LEU A 109 9.01 11.58 -12.91
CA LEU A 109 10.13 12.22 -12.24
C LEU A 109 10.66 13.34 -13.16
N ALA A 110 10.26 14.57 -12.87
CA ALA A 110 10.64 15.72 -13.70
C ALA A 110 12.04 16.27 -13.39
N GLN A 111 12.47 16.15 -12.14
CA GLN A 111 13.84 16.42 -11.64
C GLN A 111 14.02 15.80 -10.25
N GLY A 112 15.27 15.63 -9.82
CA GLY A 112 15.65 15.14 -8.50
C GLY A 112 15.87 13.65 -8.46
N THR A 113 15.71 13.03 -7.31
CA THR A 113 16.05 11.62 -7.04
C THR A 113 14.84 10.86 -6.56
N LEU A 114 14.53 9.75 -7.23
CA LEU A 114 13.49 8.80 -6.82
C LEU A 114 14.13 7.42 -6.59
N ASN A 115 14.01 6.88 -5.38
CA ASN A 115 14.26 5.47 -5.11
C ASN A 115 12.92 4.73 -5.10
N LEU A 116 12.80 3.71 -5.93
CA LEU A 116 11.65 2.80 -5.96
C LEU A 116 12.10 1.43 -5.46
N ARG A 117 11.64 1.06 -4.27
CA ARG A 117 11.77 -0.29 -3.75
C ARG A 117 10.51 -1.07 -4.06
N VAL A 118 10.65 -2.15 -4.80
CA VAL A 118 9.57 -3.11 -5.09
C VAL A 118 9.84 -4.37 -4.29
N ARG A 119 9.00 -4.66 -3.32
CA ARG A 119 9.12 -5.85 -2.45
C ARG A 119 8.45 -7.07 -3.06
N ARG A 120 7.43 -6.83 -3.88
CA ARG A 120 6.64 -7.87 -4.52
C ARG A 120 5.90 -7.34 -5.72
N ILE A 121 5.93 -8.08 -6.81
CA ILE A 121 5.09 -7.89 -7.99
C ILE A 121 4.12 -9.07 -8.07
N GLU A 122 2.83 -8.80 -8.18
CA GLU A 122 1.79 -9.82 -8.29
C GLU A 122 1.14 -9.80 -9.67
N GLY A 123 1.05 -10.98 -10.28
CA GLY A 123 0.37 -11.16 -11.56
C GLY A 123 0.94 -10.30 -12.67
N ASP A 124 0.15 -9.37 -13.19
CA ASP A 124 0.49 -8.45 -14.27
C ASP A 124 0.81 -7.02 -13.80
N GLN A 125 1.10 -6.86 -12.50
CA GLN A 125 1.56 -5.59 -11.95
C GLN A 125 2.93 -5.20 -12.51
N PHE A 126 3.13 -3.90 -12.72
CA PHE A 126 4.43 -3.33 -13.05
C PHE A 126 4.52 -1.89 -12.56
N TYR A 127 5.74 -1.38 -12.50
CA TYR A 127 6.02 0.00 -12.16
C TYR A 127 6.76 0.67 -13.31
N GLU A 128 6.48 1.96 -13.52
CA GLU A 128 7.12 2.76 -14.56
C GLU A 128 7.50 4.13 -13.98
N ILE A 129 8.72 4.57 -14.27
CA ILE A 129 9.22 5.90 -13.91
C ILE A 129 9.52 6.63 -15.22
N ASP A 130 8.73 7.67 -15.47
CA ASP A 130 8.81 8.50 -16.67
C ASP A 130 9.67 9.72 -16.41
N THR A 131 10.73 9.87 -17.17
CA THR A 131 11.68 11.00 -17.07
C THR A 131 11.70 11.81 -18.36
N PRO A 132 12.31 12.99 -18.38
CA PRO A 132 12.42 13.76 -19.61
C PRO A 132 13.21 13.06 -20.73
N THR A 133 14.05 12.08 -20.39
CA THR A 133 14.92 11.41 -21.37
C THR A 133 14.43 10.01 -21.74
N LEU A 134 13.70 9.32 -20.86
CA LEU A 134 13.30 7.92 -21.02
C LEU A 134 12.15 7.52 -20.11
N ALA A 135 11.51 6.39 -20.40
CA ALA A 135 10.67 5.63 -19.48
C ALA A 135 11.47 4.45 -18.90
N PHE A 136 11.42 4.24 -17.60
CA PHE A 136 12.05 3.09 -16.94
C PHE A 136 10.98 2.15 -16.39
N SER A 137 10.89 0.96 -16.95
CA SER A 137 9.91 -0.08 -16.56
C SER A 137 10.56 -1.11 -15.66
N VAL A 138 9.91 -1.40 -14.53
CA VAL A 138 10.34 -2.36 -13.51
C VAL A 138 9.41 -3.56 -13.53
N HIS A 139 9.96 -4.76 -13.76
CA HIS A 139 9.21 -6.00 -13.91
C HIS A 139 9.48 -7.04 -12.80
N ARG A 140 10.42 -6.74 -11.89
CA ARG A 140 10.82 -7.63 -10.79
C ARG A 140 10.87 -6.88 -9.47
N ASP A 141 10.79 -7.62 -8.38
CA ASP A 141 11.15 -7.10 -7.08
C ASP A 141 12.63 -6.67 -7.05
N GLY A 142 12.90 -5.56 -6.38
CA GLY A 142 14.22 -4.97 -6.39
C GLY A 142 14.28 -3.57 -5.77
N ASP A 143 15.46 -2.96 -5.90
CA ASP A 143 15.74 -1.61 -5.43
C ASP A 143 16.35 -0.81 -6.58
N TYR A 144 15.65 0.25 -6.99
CA TYR A 144 15.89 1.03 -8.17
C TYR A 144 15.98 2.51 -7.82
N ARG A 145 17.05 3.15 -8.25
CA ARG A 145 17.22 4.60 -8.10
C ARG A 145 17.27 5.27 -9.47
N VAL A 146 16.52 6.33 -9.62
CA VAL A 146 16.50 7.17 -10.84
C VAL A 146 16.77 8.60 -10.41
N ASP A 147 17.79 9.21 -11.00
CA ASP A 147 18.17 10.60 -10.79
C ASP A 147 17.99 11.38 -12.09
N VAL A 148 17.31 12.54 -12.02
CA VAL A 148 17.13 13.47 -13.13
C VAL A 148 17.74 14.81 -12.76
N ASP A 149 18.68 15.29 -13.57
CA ASP A 149 19.34 16.56 -13.33
C ASP A 149 18.36 17.75 -13.39
N PRO A 150 18.69 18.92 -12.79
CA PRO A 150 17.77 20.06 -12.77
C PRO A 150 17.39 20.59 -14.15
N SER A 151 18.21 20.39 -15.19
CA SER A 151 17.87 20.76 -16.56
C SER A 151 16.93 19.76 -17.26
N GLY A 152 16.84 18.50 -16.76
CA GLY A 152 16.10 17.39 -17.37
C GLY A 152 16.80 16.75 -18.56
N ASN A 153 18.07 17.09 -18.80
CA ASN A 153 18.81 16.59 -19.96
C ASN A 153 19.60 15.30 -19.65
N THR A 154 19.65 14.89 -18.38
CA THR A 154 20.37 13.68 -17.98
C THR A 154 19.51 12.87 -17.03
N THR A 155 19.37 11.58 -17.32
CA THR A 155 18.80 10.60 -16.40
C THR A 155 19.83 9.53 -16.06
N VAL A 156 20.05 9.31 -14.78
CA VAL A 156 20.91 8.23 -14.27
C VAL A 156 20.01 7.16 -13.65
N ILE A 157 20.21 5.91 -14.05
CA ILE A 157 19.52 4.75 -13.49
C ILE A 157 20.52 3.88 -12.76
N GLN A 158 20.23 3.54 -11.51
CA GLN A 158 20.99 2.61 -10.69
C GLN A 158 20.07 1.46 -10.30
N VAL A 159 20.40 0.24 -10.70
CA VAL A 159 19.72 -0.98 -10.29
C VAL A 159 20.56 -1.66 -9.23
N ARG A 160 20.19 -1.52 -7.94
CA ARG A 160 20.91 -2.18 -6.83
C ARG A 160 20.55 -3.65 -6.72
N SER A 161 19.29 -3.99 -6.97
CA SER A 161 18.78 -5.35 -7.09
C SER A 161 17.58 -5.36 -8.03
N GLY A 162 17.29 -6.51 -8.63
CA GLY A 162 16.23 -6.65 -9.63
C GLY A 162 16.72 -6.43 -11.05
N GLU A 163 15.83 -6.06 -11.95
CA GLU A 163 16.04 -5.83 -13.38
C GLU A 163 14.97 -4.87 -13.91
N GLY A 164 15.34 -3.98 -14.82
CA GLY A 164 14.41 -3.07 -15.45
C GLY A 164 14.85 -2.65 -16.84
N ASP A 165 13.89 -2.11 -17.61
CA ASP A 165 14.12 -1.67 -19.00
C ASP A 165 14.02 -0.16 -19.13
N ALA A 166 15.06 0.48 -19.71
CA ALA A 166 15.07 1.88 -20.10
C ALA A 166 14.62 2.01 -21.56
N TRP A 167 13.49 2.70 -21.80
CA TRP A 167 12.85 2.88 -23.10
C TRP A 167 13.04 4.29 -23.62
N GLY A 168 13.65 4.42 -24.78
CA GLY A 168 13.79 5.66 -25.53
C GLY A 168 13.07 5.60 -26.88
N GLU A 169 13.29 6.62 -27.73
CA GLU A 169 12.74 6.64 -29.08
C GLU A 169 13.44 5.62 -29.97
N GLY A 170 12.77 4.50 -30.25
CA GLY A 170 13.26 3.46 -31.16
C GLY A 170 14.39 2.59 -30.59
N THR A 171 14.71 2.72 -29.31
CA THR A 171 15.75 1.93 -28.62
C THR A 171 15.35 1.63 -27.17
N ALA A 172 15.69 0.45 -26.68
CA ALA A 172 15.49 0.08 -25.30
C ALA A 172 16.70 -0.74 -24.78
N TYR A 173 17.01 -0.58 -23.49
CA TYR A 173 18.10 -1.26 -22.81
C TYR A 173 17.62 -1.95 -21.55
N THR A 174 18.02 -3.20 -21.35
CA THR A 174 17.84 -3.90 -20.08
C THR A 174 18.99 -3.58 -19.14
N ILE A 175 18.67 -3.21 -17.90
CA ILE A 175 19.65 -2.86 -16.87
C ILE A 175 19.51 -3.86 -15.73
N ASP A 176 20.60 -4.60 -15.49
CA ASP A 176 20.66 -5.64 -14.47
C ASP A 176 21.13 -5.10 -13.11
N ALA A 177 20.94 -5.92 -12.08
CA ALA A 177 21.45 -5.64 -10.74
C ALA A 177 22.96 -5.34 -10.72
N GLY A 178 23.36 -4.34 -9.95
CA GLY A 178 24.75 -3.90 -9.81
C GLY A 178 25.21 -2.93 -10.90
N GLN A 179 24.32 -2.48 -11.78
CA GLN A 179 24.64 -1.59 -12.90
C GLN A 179 24.12 -0.16 -12.68
N GLN A 180 24.89 0.80 -13.21
CA GLN A 180 24.48 2.19 -13.39
C GLN A 180 24.62 2.59 -14.86
N TYR A 181 23.60 3.30 -15.36
CA TYR A 181 23.64 3.88 -16.69
C TYR A 181 23.19 5.35 -16.66
N THR A 182 23.88 6.17 -17.45
CA THR A 182 23.54 7.57 -17.68
C THR A 182 23.05 7.74 -19.11
N PHE A 183 21.90 8.39 -19.26
CA PHE A 183 21.22 8.63 -20.53
C PHE A 183 21.04 10.10 -20.80
N THR A 184 21.21 10.50 -22.07
CA THR A 184 20.84 11.82 -22.58
C THR A 184 19.67 11.70 -23.57
N PRO A 185 18.95 12.81 -23.90
CA PRO A 185 17.79 12.77 -24.79
C PRO A 185 18.05 12.04 -26.11
N GLY A 186 17.08 11.18 -26.48
CA GLY A 186 17.19 10.36 -27.69
C GLY A 186 18.28 9.31 -27.65
N PHE A 187 18.84 9.01 -26.48
CA PHE A 187 19.95 8.07 -26.27
C PHE A 187 21.19 8.37 -27.09
N GLN A 188 21.43 9.67 -27.36
CA GLN A 188 22.60 10.11 -28.10
C GLN A 188 23.92 9.76 -27.40
N ASN A 189 23.87 9.72 -26.05
CA ASN A 189 24.95 9.22 -25.23
C ASN A 189 24.39 8.29 -24.16
N VAL A 190 24.88 7.05 -24.13
CA VAL A 190 24.58 6.04 -23.13
C VAL A 190 25.89 5.61 -22.50
N GLN A 191 26.07 5.96 -21.23
CA GLN A 191 27.31 5.66 -20.50
C GLN A 191 27.03 4.61 -19.42
N TYR A 192 27.86 3.57 -19.36
CA TYR A 192 27.91 2.59 -18.30
C TYR A 192 28.97 2.97 -17.28
N ASP A 193 28.61 2.95 -16.00
CA ASP A 193 29.51 3.13 -14.88
C ASP A 193 29.32 2.01 -13.85
N PRO A 194 30.33 1.66 -13.07
CA PRO A 194 30.15 0.81 -11.89
C PRO A 194 29.21 1.49 -10.91
N LEU A 195 28.36 0.70 -10.25
CA LEU A 195 27.46 1.20 -9.23
C LEU A 195 28.25 1.92 -8.11
N PRO A 196 27.96 3.19 -7.81
CA PRO A 196 28.69 3.95 -6.81
C PRO A 196 28.39 3.42 -5.39
N PRO A 197 29.26 3.71 -4.42
CA PRO A 197 28.96 3.50 -3.01
C PRO A 197 27.69 4.25 -2.61
N PRO A 198 26.91 3.70 -1.65
CA PRO A 198 25.70 4.38 -1.16
C PRO A 198 26.00 5.76 -0.61
N ASP A 199 25.22 6.75 -1.01
CA ASP A 199 25.22 8.10 -0.45
C ASP A 199 24.33 8.20 0.81
N ARG A 200 24.09 9.43 1.32
CA ARG A 200 23.25 9.64 2.49
C ARG A 200 21.79 9.30 2.25
N PHE A 201 21.28 9.58 1.05
CA PHE A 201 19.91 9.23 0.69
C PHE A 201 19.74 7.72 0.56
N ASP A 202 20.68 7.01 -0.07
CA ASP A 202 20.69 5.55 -0.10
C ASP A 202 20.72 4.94 1.30
N GLN A 203 21.54 5.50 2.21
CA GLN A 203 21.62 5.01 3.60
C GLN A 203 20.27 5.18 4.31
N TRP A 204 19.62 6.35 4.15
CA TRP A 204 18.28 6.57 4.67
C TRP A 204 17.26 5.57 4.09
N CYS A 205 17.31 5.28 2.78
CA CYS A 205 16.49 4.26 2.14
C CYS A 205 16.73 2.86 2.74
N PHE A 206 17.99 2.49 3.00
CA PHE A 206 18.34 1.19 3.60
C PHE A 206 17.86 1.06 5.04
N ASP A 207 17.95 2.11 5.84
CA ASP A 207 17.45 2.12 7.21
C ASP A 207 15.92 1.96 7.23
N ARG A 208 15.21 2.61 6.29
CA ARG A 208 13.76 2.43 6.08
C ARG A 208 13.43 0.99 5.65
N ASN A 209 14.22 0.42 4.73
CA ASN A 209 14.06 -0.98 4.29
C ASN A 209 14.21 -1.94 5.48
N GLN A 210 15.27 -1.78 6.27
CA GLN A 210 15.53 -2.63 7.44
C GLN A 210 14.41 -2.55 8.48
N ARG A 211 13.91 -1.33 8.75
CA ARG A 211 12.78 -1.14 9.64
C ARG A 211 11.56 -1.92 9.15
N GLU A 212 11.19 -1.77 7.89
CA GLU A 212 9.99 -2.38 7.31
C GLU A 212 10.09 -3.91 7.22
N ASP A 213 11.28 -4.45 6.94
CA ASP A 213 11.51 -5.90 6.86
C ASP A 213 11.54 -6.59 8.23
N SER A 214 11.73 -5.84 9.33
CA SER A 214 11.89 -6.38 10.69
C SER A 214 10.63 -6.31 11.55
N VAL A 215 9.52 -5.70 11.07
CA VAL A 215 8.31 -5.49 11.89
C VAL A 215 7.59 -6.80 12.22
N ALA A 216 7.19 -6.95 13.49
CA ALA A 216 6.43 -8.11 13.95
C ALA A 216 4.97 -8.09 13.44
N ALA A 217 4.39 -6.93 13.19
CA ALA A 217 3.05 -6.73 12.65
C ALA A 217 2.82 -7.50 11.33
N ALA A 218 3.85 -7.75 10.53
CA ALA A 218 3.78 -8.56 9.31
C ALA A 218 3.24 -10.00 9.51
N ARG A 219 3.20 -10.49 10.75
CA ARG A 219 2.62 -11.80 11.10
C ARG A 219 1.10 -11.76 11.24
N TYR A 220 0.55 -10.59 11.47
CA TYR A 220 -0.83 -10.39 11.90
C TYR A 220 -1.70 -9.70 10.84
N VAL A 221 -1.08 -9.10 9.82
CA VAL A 221 -1.79 -8.38 8.75
C VAL A 221 -1.39 -8.87 7.39
N SER A 222 -2.27 -8.69 6.40
CA SER A 222 -1.91 -8.90 4.99
C SER A 222 -0.77 -7.94 4.60
N PRO A 223 0.21 -8.38 3.82
CA PRO A 223 1.33 -7.55 3.35
C PRO A 223 0.89 -6.39 2.44
N ASP A 224 -0.38 -6.38 1.97
CA ASP A 224 -0.97 -5.29 1.19
C ASP A 224 -1.56 -4.18 2.05
N VAL A 225 -1.69 -4.38 3.35
CA VAL A 225 -2.14 -3.34 4.28
C VAL A 225 -1.06 -2.26 4.38
N ILE A 226 -1.38 -1.08 3.87
CA ILE A 226 -0.44 0.05 3.91
C ILE A 226 -0.37 0.59 5.34
N GLY A 227 0.85 0.87 5.83
CA GLY A 227 1.09 1.46 7.15
C GLY A 227 1.14 0.47 8.30
N TYR A 228 1.11 -0.85 8.06
CA TYR A 228 1.24 -1.83 9.14
C TYR A 228 2.60 -1.79 9.85
N SER A 229 3.63 -1.31 9.15
CA SER A 229 4.99 -1.20 9.69
C SER A 229 5.11 -0.23 10.88
N ASP A 230 4.14 0.64 11.08
CA ASP A 230 4.15 1.60 12.17
C ASP A 230 3.53 1.06 13.45
N LEU A 231 2.76 -0.02 13.38
CA LEU A 231 1.94 -0.52 14.49
C LEU A 231 2.78 -1.00 15.68
N ASP A 232 3.95 -1.60 15.44
CA ASP A 232 4.81 -2.15 16.50
C ASP A 232 5.38 -1.07 17.43
N GLU A 233 5.56 0.15 16.93
CA GLU A 233 6.09 1.27 17.72
C GLU A 233 5.03 1.91 18.62
N TYR A 234 3.75 1.86 18.20
CA TYR A 234 2.69 2.62 18.85
C TYR A 234 1.63 1.77 19.54
N GLY A 235 1.77 0.45 19.55
CA GLY A 235 0.80 -0.42 20.18
C GLY A 235 1.33 -1.82 20.49
N THR A 236 0.44 -2.66 21.01
CA THR A 236 0.76 -4.04 21.35
C THR A 236 -0.25 -5.00 20.73
N TRP A 237 0.24 -6.15 20.29
CA TRP A 237 -0.57 -7.23 19.79
C TRP A 237 -1.02 -8.12 20.93
N ARG A 238 -2.29 -8.52 20.94
CA ARG A 238 -2.87 -9.44 21.93
C ARG A 238 -3.73 -10.46 21.20
N ASP A 239 -3.71 -11.70 21.67
CA ASP A 239 -4.69 -12.70 21.25
C ASP A 239 -5.91 -12.60 22.16
N VAL A 240 -7.09 -12.41 21.56
CA VAL A 240 -8.36 -12.26 22.26
C VAL A 240 -9.36 -13.29 21.74
N GLU A 241 -9.90 -14.10 22.62
CA GLU A 241 -10.89 -15.12 22.29
C GLU A 241 -12.06 -14.55 21.49
N GLY A 242 -12.40 -15.19 20.37
CA GLY A 242 -13.45 -14.76 19.44
C GLY A 242 -13.06 -13.63 18.46
N TYR A 243 -11.89 -13.00 18.66
CA TYR A 243 -11.37 -11.93 17.76
C TYR A 243 -10.03 -12.30 17.13
N GLY A 244 -9.27 -13.23 17.73
CA GLY A 244 -7.90 -13.56 17.36
C GLY A 244 -6.93 -12.44 17.71
N ASN A 245 -5.90 -12.24 16.87
CA ASN A 245 -4.92 -11.20 17.12
C ASN A 245 -5.50 -9.80 16.91
N VAL A 246 -5.47 -8.99 17.95
CA VAL A 246 -5.92 -7.59 17.95
C VAL A 246 -4.75 -6.68 18.31
N TRP A 247 -4.73 -5.49 17.73
CA TRP A 247 -3.76 -4.47 18.05
C TRP A 247 -4.38 -3.42 18.97
N VAL A 248 -3.68 -3.05 20.04
CA VAL A 248 -4.12 -2.07 21.03
C VAL A 248 -3.15 -0.89 21.03
N PRO A 249 -3.59 0.34 20.71
CA PRO A 249 -2.74 1.52 20.81
C PRO A 249 -2.35 1.77 22.27
N THR A 250 -1.08 2.16 22.50
CA THR A 250 -0.52 2.34 23.84
C THR A 250 -0.27 3.78 24.26
N ARG A 251 -0.22 4.69 23.27
CA ARG A 251 0.08 6.11 23.50
C ARG A 251 -1.12 6.98 23.09
N VAL A 252 -2.26 6.70 23.70
CA VAL A 252 -3.50 7.43 23.49
C VAL A 252 -4.12 7.82 24.82
N ASP A 253 -4.88 8.91 24.85
CA ASP A 253 -5.59 9.37 26.03
C ASP A 253 -6.63 8.37 26.51
N SER A 254 -7.02 8.42 27.78
CA SER A 254 -7.96 7.47 28.38
C SER A 254 -9.37 7.53 27.76
N ASP A 255 -9.76 8.66 27.20
CA ASP A 255 -11.03 8.91 26.51
C ASP A 255 -10.92 8.87 24.98
N TRP A 256 -9.75 8.48 24.47
CA TRP A 256 -9.50 8.33 23.05
C TRP A 256 -10.47 7.33 22.39
N ALA A 257 -10.94 7.69 21.20
CA ALA A 257 -11.71 6.78 20.37
C ALA A 257 -11.30 6.94 18.89
N PRO A 258 -11.49 5.90 18.07
CA PRO A 258 -11.17 5.96 16.65
C PRO A 258 -11.97 7.05 15.93
N TYR A 259 -11.33 7.70 14.94
CA TYR A 259 -11.90 8.78 14.13
C TYR A 259 -12.27 10.04 14.91
N HIS A 260 -11.54 10.33 16.00
CA HIS A 260 -11.67 11.56 16.80
C HIS A 260 -10.57 12.59 16.52
N TYR A 261 -9.37 12.11 16.21
CA TYR A 261 -8.16 12.93 16.05
C TYR A 261 -7.69 12.88 14.60
N GLY A 262 -8.08 13.88 13.83
CA GLY A 262 -7.82 13.96 12.40
C GLY A 262 -8.86 14.80 11.70
N ARG A 263 -9.07 14.55 10.41
CA ARG A 263 -9.99 15.33 9.59
C ARG A 263 -10.54 14.54 8.42
N TRP A 264 -11.59 15.08 7.82
CA TRP A 264 -12.16 14.60 6.58
C TRP A 264 -11.61 15.39 5.39
N ALA A 265 -11.12 14.71 4.37
CA ALA A 265 -10.73 15.29 3.10
C ALA A 265 -11.54 14.68 1.96
N TRP A 266 -11.67 15.41 0.86
CA TRP A 266 -12.26 14.87 -0.35
C TRP A 266 -11.19 14.31 -1.27
N VAL A 267 -11.21 12.99 -1.52
CA VAL A 267 -10.22 12.28 -2.34
C VAL A 267 -10.95 11.45 -3.40
N ASP A 268 -10.82 11.83 -4.68
CA ASP A 268 -11.38 11.04 -5.78
C ASP A 268 -10.57 9.78 -6.03
N PRO A 269 -11.22 8.63 -6.34
CA PRO A 269 -12.65 8.47 -6.68
C PRO A 269 -13.54 8.08 -5.49
N TRP A 270 -13.06 8.06 -4.25
CA TRP A 270 -13.82 7.55 -3.09
C TRP A 270 -14.69 8.60 -2.39
N GLY A 271 -14.38 9.89 -2.55
CA GLY A 271 -15.07 10.97 -1.86
C GLY A 271 -14.53 11.24 -0.45
N TRP A 272 -15.40 11.38 0.55
CA TRP A 272 -14.99 11.66 1.91
C TRP A 272 -14.09 10.58 2.48
N THR A 273 -12.87 10.99 2.82
CA THR A 273 -11.77 10.15 3.25
C THR A 273 -11.22 10.67 4.57
N TRP A 274 -10.96 9.78 5.52
CA TRP A 274 -10.37 10.12 6.81
C TRP A 274 -8.85 10.25 6.70
N ILE A 275 -8.29 11.30 7.29
CA ILE A 275 -6.85 11.49 7.48
C ILE A 275 -6.62 11.59 8.97
N ASP A 276 -6.00 10.59 9.56
CA ASP A 276 -5.71 10.53 10.99
C ASP A 276 -4.40 11.26 11.32
N ASP A 277 -4.35 11.95 12.46
CA ASP A 277 -3.19 12.73 12.88
C ASP A 277 -2.11 11.87 13.56
N GLN A 278 -2.44 10.63 13.96
CA GLN A 278 -1.48 9.74 14.60
C GLN A 278 -0.50 9.15 13.58
N PRO A 279 0.80 9.01 13.88
CA PRO A 279 1.78 8.45 12.93
C PRO A 279 1.40 7.05 12.42
N TRP A 280 0.71 6.26 13.25
CA TRP A 280 0.22 4.92 12.92
C TRP A 280 -1.18 4.92 12.29
N GLY A 281 -1.76 6.09 12.07
CA GLY A 281 -3.17 6.29 11.75
C GLY A 281 -3.57 5.98 10.31
N PHE A 282 -2.87 5.10 9.59
CA PHE A 282 -3.31 4.68 8.27
C PHE A 282 -3.95 3.29 8.30
N ALA A 283 -3.18 2.27 8.66
CA ALA A 283 -3.67 0.88 8.64
C ALA A 283 -4.99 0.71 9.42
N PRO A 284 -5.13 1.17 10.68
CA PRO A 284 -6.34 0.91 11.46
C PRO A 284 -7.58 1.70 11.02
N PHE A 285 -7.42 2.72 10.18
CA PHE A 285 -8.54 3.55 9.73
C PHE A 285 -9.00 3.23 8.30
N HIS A 286 -8.15 2.57 7.52
CA HIS A 286 -8.45 2.22 6.14
C HIS A 286 -8.63 0.72 5.91
N TYR A 287 -8.25 -0.10 6.91
CA TYR A 287 -8.36 -1.56 6.89
C TYR A 287 -8.88 -2.09 8.22
N GLY A 288 -9.35 -3.32 8.24
CA GLY A 288 -9.80 -3.96 9.48
C GLY A 288 -11.10 -3.38 10.06
N ARG A 289 -11.26 -3.57 11.36
CA ARG A 289 -12.42 -3.06 12.14
C ARG A 289 -11.99 -2.72 13.56
N TRP A 290 -12.75 -1.87 14.21
CA TRP A 290 -12.53 -1.53 15.62
C TRP A 290 -13.48 -2.30 16.53
N ALA A 291 -12.99 -2.75 17.67
CA ALA A 291 -13.77 -3.37 18.74
C ALA A 291 -13.44 -2.72 20.08
N TYR A 292 -14.45 -2.51 20.92
CA TYR A 292 -14.26 -1.99 22.29
C TYR A 292 -14.26 -3.18 23.25
N LEU A 293 -13.09 -3.56 23.71
CA LEU A 293 -12.85 -4.76 24.53
C LEU A 293 -12.17 -4.40 25.83
N SER A 294 -12.71 -4.86 26.97
CA SER A 294 -12.14 -4.59 28.30
C SER A 294 -11.83 -3.10 28.53
N SER A 295 -12.77 -2.23 28.15
CA SER A 295 -12.67 -0.76 28.26
C SER A 295 -11.57 -0.11 27.41
N HIS A 296 -11.08 -0.78 26.36
CA HIS A 296 -10.10 -0.25 25.42
C HIS A 296 -10.55 -0.47 23.98
N TRP A 297 -10.21 0.46 23.11
CA TRP A 297 -10.35 0.29 21.68
C TRP A 297 -9.23 -0.61 21.16
N CYS A 298 -9.61 -1.65 20.43
CA CYS A 298 -8.71 -2.61 19.81
C CYS A 298 -8.99 -2.64 18.31
N TRP A 299 -7.95 -2.59 17.50
CA TRP A 299 -8.08 -2.80 16.09
C TRP A 299 -7.95 -4.29 15.73
N VAL A 300 -8.90 -4.79 14.95
CA VAL A 300 -8.95 -6.17 14.49
C VAL A 300 -8.66 -6.17 12.99
N PRO A 301 -7.48 -6.65 12.55
CA PRO A 301 -7.14 -6.71 11.13
C PRO A 301 -8.07 -7.65 10.37
N GLY A 302 -8.09 -7.51 9.05
CA GLY A 302 -8.71 -8.47 8.16
C GLY A 302 -7.90 -9.78 8.07
N PRO A 303 -8.40 -10.78 7.32
CA PRO A 303 -7.69 -12.04 7.10
C PRO A 303 -6.32 -11.84 6.43
N VAL A 304 -5.25 -12.41 7.00
CA VAL A 304 -3.87 -12.22 6.55
C VAL A 304 -3.60 -12.76 5.12
N ALA A 305 -4.30 -13.83 4.74
CA ALA A 305 -4.07 -14.53 3.48
C ALA A 305 -4.76 -13.91 2.25
N VAL A 306 -5.40 -12.75 2.40
CA VAL A 306 -6.20 -12.12 1.33
C VAL A 306 -5.62 -10.77 1.00
N ARG A 307 -5.59 -10.43 -0.30
CA ARG A 307 -5.23 -9.08 -0.74
C ARG A 307 -6.17 -8.06 -0.12
N ALA A 308 -5.63 -7.14 0.67
CA ALA A 308 -6.40 -6.13 1.37
C ALA A 308 -6.89 -5.05 0.38
N VAL A 309 -8.19 -4.72 0.46
CA VAL A 309 -8.81 -3.64 -0.32
C VAL A 309 -8.88 -2.38 0.53
N TYR A 310 -8.33 -1.30 0.01
CA TYR A 310 -8.37 0.01 0.66
C TYR A 310 -9.81 0.54 0.79
N ALA A 311 -10.11 1.16 1.94
CA ALA A 311 -11.35 1.89 2.17
C ALA A 311 -11.05 3.33 2.64
N PRO A 312 -11.78 4.36 2.14
CA PRO A 312 -11.51 5.76 2.50
C PRO A 312 -11.74 6.06 3.98
N ALA A 313 -12.68 5.37 4.59
CA ALA A 313 -12.96 5.35 6.02
C ALA A 313 -13.94 4.22 6.34
N LEU A 314 -13.66 3.45 7.37
CA LEU A 314 -14.51 2.32 7.79
C LEU A 314 -15.47 2.75 8.90
N VAL A 315 -16.38 3.66 8.54
CA VAL A 315 -17.40 4.25 9.43
C VAL A 315 -18.81 4.13 8.87
N ALA A 316 -19.79 4.37 9.71
CA ALA A 316 -21.17 4.66 9.30
C ALA A 316 -21.57 6.02 9.87
N PHE A 317 -22.35 6.78 9.10
CA PHE A 317 -22.80 8.12 9.47
C PHE A 317 -24.16 8.10 10.18
N VAL A 318 -24.35 9.02 11.11
CA VAL A 318 -25.58 9.20 11.88
C VAL A 318 -26.28 10.49 11.41
N GLY A 319 -27.58 10.43 11.13
CA GLY A 319 -28.37 11.58 10.78
C GLY A 319 -28.36 11.99 9.29
N GLY A 320 -27.65 11.27 8.42
CA GLY A 320 -27.71 11.46 6.96
C GLY A 320 -27.34 12.87 6.48
N ASN A 321 -28.31 13.72 6.24
CA ASN A 321 -28.12 15.09 5.76
C ASN A 321 -27.77 16.11 6.84
N GLY A 322 -27.40 15.64 8.03
CA GLY A 322 -27.17 16.45 9.21
C GLY A 322 -28.40 16.47 10.13
N PHE A 323 -28.16 16.72 11.40
CA PHE A 323 -29.17 16.84 12.44
C PHE A 323 -28.84 17.99 13.37
N SER A 324 -29.83 18.44 14.15
CA SER A 324 -29.62 19.55 15.06
C SER A 324 -28.72 19.14 16.22
N LEU A 325 -27.61 19.82 16.37
CA LEU A 325 -26.71 19.76 17.51
C LEU A 325 -26.83 21.04 18.35
N SER A 326 -26.52 20.99 19.62
CA SER A 326 -26.44 22.17 20.46
C SER A 326 -25.00 22.56 20.72
N VAL A 327 -24.57 23.76 20.29
CA VAL A 327 -23.22 24.26 20.49
C VAL A 327 -23.32 25.65 21.10
N GLY A 328 -22.72 25.85 22.28
CA GLY A 328 -22.75 27.15 22.97
C GLY A 328 -24.17 27.68 23.28
N GLY A 329 -25.15 26.77 23.45
CA GLY A 329 -26.56 27.12 23.74
C GLY A 329 -27.43 27.37 22.51
N GLY A 330 -26.90 27.31 21.28
CA GLY A 330 -27.64 27.47 20.03
C GLY A 330 -27.73 26.18 19.20
N PRO A 331 -28.78 26.01 18.35
CA PRO A 331 -28.89 24.89 17.43
C PRO A 331 -27.91 25.06 16.25
N VAL A 332 -27.14 24.02 15.95
CA VAL A 332 -26.23 23.96 14.79
C VAL A 332 -26.47 22.64 14.04
N THR A 333 -26.52 22.74 12.74
CA THR A 333 -26.52 21.50 11.92
C THR A 333 -25.18 20.80 12.02
N GLY A 334 -25.19 19.51 12.36
CA GLY A 334 -24.03 18.69 12.52
C GLY A 334 -24.07 17.39 11.74
N VAL A 335 -22.93 16.76 11.64
CA VAL A 335 -22.75 15.43 11.12
C VAL A 335 -22.06 14.57 12.17
N ALA A 336 -22.45 13.31 12.26
CA ALA A 336 -21.83 12.39 13.19
C ALA A 336 -21.54 11.05 12.50
N TRP A 337 -20.55 10.31 13.07
CA TRP A 337 -20.14 9.01 12.58
C TRP A 337 -19.62 8.15 13.74
N PHE A 338 -19.52 6.86 13.49
CA PHE A 338 -18.89 5.90 14.41
C PHE A 338 -18.12 4.83 13.64
N PRO A 339 -17.04 4.22 14.24
CA PRO A 339 -16.25 3.18 13.61
C PRO A 339 -17.07 1.90 13.42
N LEU A 340 -16.90 1.23 12.27
CA LEU A 340 -17.49 -0.09 12.04
C LEU A 340 -16.85 -1.14 12.94
N GLY A 341 -17.66 -2.04 13.48
CA GLY A 341 -17.26 -3.17 14.30
C GLY A 341 -16.96 -4.43 13.48
N VAL A 342 -16.39 -5.44 14.14
CA VAL A 342 -16.10 -6.73 13.53
C VAL A 342 -17.38 -7.38 13.01
N GLY A 343 -17.40 -7.73 11.72
CA GLY A 343 -18.59 -8.27 11.05
C GLY A 343 -19.62 -7.24 10.59
N ASP A 344 -19.39 -5.94 10.81
CA ASP A 344 -20.22 -4.90 10.23
C ASP A 344 -19.92 -4.71 8.72
N VAL A 345 -20.97 -4.59 7.90
CA VAL A 345 -20.83 -4.38 6.46
C VAL A 345 -20.49 -2.90 6.18
N TYR A 346 -19.38 -2.68 5.50
CA TYR A 346 -19.08 -1.38 4.90
C TYR A 346 -19.88 -1.20 3.61
N ARG A 347 -20.54 -0.06 3.49
CA ARG A 347 -21.31 0.35 2.31
C ARG A 347 -20.61 1.54 1.66
N PRO A 348 -19.92 1.34 0.51
CA PRO A 348 -19.31 2.45 -0.20
C PRO A 348 -20.31 3.55 -0.57
N PRO A 349 -19.93 4.84 -0.46
CA PRO A 349 -20.78 5.96 -0.94
C PRO A 349 -20.81 6.09 -2.47
N TYR A 350 -19.97 5.34 -3.18
CA TYR A 350 -19.82 5.29 -4.62
C TYR A 350 -20.38 3.98 -5.21
N GLN A 351 -20.69 4.01 -6.51
CA GLN A 351 -21.18 2.81 -7.21
C GLN A 351 -20.02 1.83 -7.44
N VAL A 352 -20.26 0.56 -7.13
CA VAL A 352 -19.30 -0.51 -7.28
C VAL A 352 -19.95 -1.79 -7.77
N SER A 353 -19.16 -2.65 -8.40
CA SER A 353 -19.57 -4.00 -8.73
C SER A 353 -19.84 -4.84 -7.48
N ARG A 354 -20.58 -5.92 -7.65
CA ARG A 354 -20.80 -6.89 -6.57
C ARG A 354 -19.50 -7.52 -6.09
N THR A 355 -18.56 -7.74 -7.01
CA THR A 355 -17.25 -8.31 -6.70
C THR A 355 -16.46 -7.39 -5.79
N TYR A 356 -16.33 -6.11 -6.16
CA TYR A 356 -15.66 -5.11 -5.34
C TYR A 356 -16.34 -4.95 -3.96
N PHE A 357 -17.69 -4.84 -3.93
CA PHE A 357 -18.43 -4.75 -2.67
C PHE A 357 -18.19 -5.95 -1.75
N THR A 358 -18.10 -7.16 -2.34
CA THR A 358 -17.79 -8.36 -1.57
C THR A 358 -16.35 -8.29 -1.06
N ASN A 359 -15.39 -7.99 -1.93
CA ASN A 359 -13.97 -7.95 -1.61
C ASN A 359 -13.65 -6.95 -0.50
N ILE A 360 -14.08 -5.68 -0.61
CA ILE A 360 -13.82 -4.65 0.39
C ILE A 360 -14.36 -5.02 1.79
N ASN A 361 -15.39 -5.86 1.86
CA ASN A 361 -15.91 -6.35 3.14
C ASN A 361 -15.15 -7.56 3.66
N VAL A 362 -14.94 -8.60 2.84
CA VAL A 362 -14.34 -9.86 3.32
C VAL A 362 -12.83 -9.77 3.54
N THR A 363 -12.15 -8.80 2.92
CA THR A 363 -10.72 -8.55 3.17
C THR A 363 -10.47 -7.73 4.43
N ASN A 364 -11.46 -6.95 4.86
CA ASN A 364 -11.36 -6.06 6.02
C ASN A 364 -11.98 -6.61 7.31
N THR A 365 -12.69 -7.72 7.26
CA THR A 365 -13.23 -8.38 8.46
C THR A 365 -13.67 -9.79 8.17
N VAL A 366 -13.70 -10.61 9.20
CA VAL A 366 -14.33 -11.95 9.12
C VAL A 366 -15.84 -11.76 9.09
N ILE A 367 -16.47 -12.04 7.94
CA ILE A 367 -17.89 -11.85 7.71
C ILE A 367 -18.44 -12.91 6.75
N ASN A 368 -19.71 -13.27 6.92
CA ASN A 368 -20.38 -14.22 6.04
C ASN A 368 -20.66 -13.59 4.66
N ARG A 369 -20.15 -14.19 3.58
CA ARG A 369 -20.31 -13.71 2.20
C ARG A 369 -21.77 -13.66 1.76
N THR A 370 -22.62 -14.58 2.24
CA THR A 370 -24.07 -14.57 1.95
C THR A 370 -24.73 -13.34 2.53
N TYR A 371 -24.37 -12.98 3.77
CA TYR A 371 -24.88 -11.75 4.39
C TYR A 371 -24.42 -10.50 3.64
N VAL A 372 -23.14 -10.41 3.25
CA VAL A 372 -22.65 -9.30 2.40
C VAL A 372 -23.44 -9.21 1.10
N THR A 373 -23.72 -10.34 0.45
CA THR A 373 -24.52 -10.40 -0.77
C THR A 373 -25.97 -9.95 -0.55
N GLN A 374 -26.59 -10.33 0.57
CA GLN A 374 -27.94 -9.88 0.91
C GLN A 374 -28.02 -8.36 1.07
N ILE A 375 -27.02 -7.77 1.74
CA ILE A 375 -26.94 -6.32 1.90
C ILE A 375 -26.70 -5.60 0.57
N TYR A 376 -25.86 -6.15 -0.32
CA TYR A 376 -25.65 -5.61 -1.66
C TYR A 376 -26.96 -5.59 -2.48
N ASN A 377 -27.70 -6.69 -2.48
CA ASN A 377 -28.95 -6.82 -3.22
C ASN A 377 -30.12 -6.03 -2.59
N ASN A 378 -30.03 -5.70 -1.30
CA ASN A 378 -31.02 -4.88 -0.59
C ASN A 378 -30.35 -3.69 0.12
N PRO A 379 -30.04 -2.59 -0.58
CA PRO A 379 -29.39 -1.42 0.00
C PRO A 379 -30.17 -0.75 1.13
N ARG A 380 -31.48 -1.01 1.24
CA ARG A 380 -32.36 -0.49 2.31
C ARG A 380 -32.46 -1.41 3.52
N ALA A 381 -31.82 -2.59 3.48
CA ALA A 381 -31.82 -3.50 4.61
C ALA A 381 -31.27 -2.81 5.87
N GLU A 382 -31.97 -2.98 6.98
CA GLU A 382 -31.50 -2.51 8.27
C GLU A 382 -30.27 -3.29 8.70
N VAL A 383 -29.22 -2.57 9.10
CA VAL A 383 -27.97 -3.15 9.59
C VAL A 383 -27.81 -2.78 11.05
N ARG A 384 -27.61 -3.78 11.90
CA ARG A 384 -27.22 -3.56 13.29
C ARG A 384 -25.73 -3.38 13.37
N TYR A 385 -25.29 -2.22 13.83
CA TYR A 385 -23.88 -1.86 13.97
C TYR A 385 -23.40 -2.06 15.40
N ARG A 386 -22.29 -2.77 15.59
CA ARG A 386 -21.78 -3.17 16.89
C ARG A 386 -21.34 -2.01 17.75
N ASN A 387 -20.67 -1.03 17.15
CA ASN A 387 -20.06 0.07 17.88
C ASN A 387 -20.98 1.28 18.08
N ARG A 388 -22.17 1.31 17.46
CA ARG A 388 -23.10 2.44 17.60
C ARG A 388 -23.46 2.77 19.04
N GLY A 389 -23.64 1.75 19.87
CA GLY A 389 -23.99 1.87 21.27
C GLY A 389 -22.83 1.90 22.25
N VAL A 390 -21.57 1.88 21.78
CA VAL A 390 -20.39 1.97 22.62
C VAL A 390 -20.20 3.40 23.11
N ALA A 391 -19.84 3.55 24.38
CA ALA A 391 -19.56 4.87 24.95
C ALA A 391 -18.40 5.55 24.16
N ASN A 392 -18.56 6.83 23.87
CA ASN A 392 -17.62 7.66 23.11
C ASN A 392 -17.32 7.19 21.66
N ALA A 393 -18.08 6.20 21.12
CA ALA A 393 -17.88 5.78 19.73
C ALA A 393 -18.40 6.79 18.71
N VAL A 394 -19.44 7.54 19.04
CA VAL A 394 -20.05 8.51 18.15
C VAL A 394 -19.31 9.84 18.24
N THR A 395 -18.67 10.22 17.13
CA THR A 395 -18.02 11.51 16.93
C THR A 395 -18.96 12.43 16.17
N ALA A 396 -19.07 13.69 16.58
CA ALA A 396 -19.89 14.68 15.87
C ALA A 396 -19.17 16.03 15.82
N VAL A 397 -19.38 16.72 14.68
CA VAL A 397 -18.91 18.11 14.46
C VAL A 397 -19.97 18.93 13.72
N PRO A 398 -19.90 20.26 13.77
CA PRO A 398 -20.69 21.12 12.89
C PRO A 398 -20.47 20.78 11.41
N THR A 399 -21.52 20.84 10.60
CA THR A 399 -21.45 20.53 9.15
C THR A 399 -20.39 21.37 8.42
N LYS A 400 -20.20 22.64 8.81
CA LYS A 400 -19.18 23.53 8.22
C LYS A 400 -17.77 22.96 8.43
N VAL A 401 -17.45 22.50 9.63
CA VAL A 401 -16.16 21.91 9.99
C VAL A 401 -15.88 20.67 9.14
N PHE A 402 -16.89 19.80 9.01
CA PHE A 402 -16.79 18.61 8.16
C PHE A 402 -16.56 18.99 6.69
N ALA A 403 -17.38 19.90 6.14
CA ALA A 403 -17.32 20.30 4.73
C ALA A 403 -16.03 21.01 4.34
N SER A 404 -15.37 21.69 5.28
CA SER A 404 -14.11 22.40 5.04
C SER A 404 -12.87 21.57 5.36
N GLY A 405 -13.01 20.35 5.90
CA GLY A 405 -11.90 19.51 6.27
C GLY A 405 -11.05 20.05 7.43
N GLU A 406 -11.67 20.77 8.36
CA GLU A 406 -11.01 21.24 9.57
C GLU A 406 -10.77 20.07 10.54
N ARG A 407 -9.81 20.24 11.46
CA ARG A 407 -9.46 19.22 12.45
C ARG A 407 -10.61 18.97 13.41
N VAL A 408 -11.03 17.71 13.51
CA VAL A 408 -12.22 17.26 14.24
C VAL A 408 -12.11 17.51 15.73
N GLU A 409 -10.95 17.22 16.34
CA GLU A 409 -10.72 17.31 17.78
C GLU A 409 -10.94 18.71 18.35
N ARG A 410 -10.81 19.76 17.53
CA ARG A 410 -11.02 21.14 17.94
C ARG A 410 -12.48 21.56 17.98
N HIS A 411 -13.35 20.76 17.40
CA HIS A 411 -14.76 21.10 17.17
C HIS A 411 -15.72 19.99 17.58
N LEU A 412 -15.26 19.06 18.44
CA LEU A 412 -16.08 17.95 18.91
C LEU A 412 -17.33 18.46 19.62
N VAL A 413 -18.46 17.90 19.26
CA VAL A 413 -19.76 18.16 19.88
C VAL A 413 -20.28 16.88 20.51
N ARG A 414 -20.59 16.94 21.80
CA ARG A 414 -21.17 15.80 22.52
C ARG A 414 -22.59 15.56 22.05
N VAL A 415 -22.86 14.37 21.52
CA VAL A 415 -24.19 13.92 21.15
C VAL A 415 -24.74 13.02 22.27
N PRO A 416 -25.88 13.36 22.89
CA PRO A 416 -26.51 12.45 23.81
C PRO A 416 -26.85 11.13 23.13
N ARG A 417 -26.64 10.02 23.83
CA ARG A 417 -26.82 8.66 23.27
C ARG A 417 -28.23 8.45 22.73
N ASP A 418 -29.23 8.87 23.47
CA ASP A 418 -30.65 8.78 23.09
C ASP A 418 -30.98 9.58 21.81
N VAL A 419 -30.26 10.67 21.55
CA VAL A 419 -30.35 11.44 20.30
C VAL A 419 -29.69 10.67 19.14
N ALA A 420 -28.48 10.15 19.37
CA ALA A 420 -27.76 9.38 18.35
C ALA A 420 -28.50 8.09 17.96
N ASP A 421 -29.11 7.39 18.95
CA ASP A 421 -29.83 6.14 18.72
C ASP A 421 -31.14 6.31 17.93
N ARG A 422 -31.76 7.48 17.99
CA ARG A 422 -32.96 7.80 17.19
C ARG A 422 -32.69 8.19 15.75
N GLN A 423 -31.48 8.61 15.42
CA GLN A 423 -31.16 9.05 14.06
C GLN A 423 -30.98 7.86 13.10
N PRO A 424 -31.37 7.99 11.82
CA PRO A 424 -31.06 6.96 10.83
C PRO A 424 -29.55 6.84 10.61
N VAL A 425 -29.07 5.63 10.37
CA VAL A 425 -27.68 5.37 9.99
C VAL A 425 -27.58 5.27 8.47
N THR A 426 -26.65 6.01 7.89
CA THR A 426 -26.44 6.09 6.45
C THR A 426 -24.98 5.77 6.09
N PRO A 427 -24.71 5.23 4.88
CA PRO A 427 -23.36 5.02 4.41
C PRO A 427 -22.65 6.31 3.96
N VAL A 428 -23.37 7.41 3.87
CA VAL A 428 -22.94 8.67 3.25
C VAL A 428 -23.22 9.84 4.20
N ALA A 429 -22.24 10.70 4.41
CA ALA A 429 -22.48 12.06 4.86
C ALA A 429 -22.93 12.88 3.65
N ALA A 430 -24.23 13.20 3.55
CA ALA A 430 -24.77 13.91 2.40
C ALA A 430 -24.39 15.40 2.44
N ILE A 431 -23.09 15.67 2.43
CA ILE A 431 -22.48 16.99 2.51
C ILE A 431 -21.55 17.15 1.31
N ALA A 432 -21.75 18.21 0.53
CA ALA A 432 -20.84 18.54 -0.57
C ALA A 432 -19.51 19.05 -0.03
N PRO A 433 -18.37 18.65 -0.62
CA PRO A 433 -17.09 19.15 -0.23
C PRO A 433 -16.94 20.62 -0.61
N THR A 434 -16.11 21.35 0.14
CA THR A 434 -15.60 22.65 -0.29
C THR A 434 -14.20 22.45 -0.90
N ARG A 435 -13.68 23.46 -1.60
CA ARG A 435 -12.31 23.44 -2.11
C ARG A 435 -11.30 23.19 -0.97
N ALA A 436 -11.54 23.72 0.21
CA ALA A 436 -10.69 23.52 1.38
C ALA A 436 -10.55 22.04 1.77
N ALA A 437 -11.59 21.23 1.61
CA ALA A 437 -11.53 19.79 1.88
C ALA A 437 -10.72 19.02 0.82
N VAL A 438 -10.66 19.52 -0.42
CA VAL A 438 -9.85 18.93 -1.50
C VAL A 438 -8.37 19.20 -1.29
N ILE A 439 -8.02 20.48 -1.03
CA ILE A 439 -6.61 20.91 -0.87
C ILE A 439 -6.06 20.72 0.54
N ALA A 440 -6.86 20.30 1.50
CA ALA A 440 -6.58 20.20 2.93
C ALA A 440 -6.64 21.56 3.67
N ALA A 441 -7.68 21.77 4.47
CA ALA A 441 -8.06 23.05 5.09
C ALA A 441 -7.02 23.65 6.06
N GLY A 442 -6.12 22.83 6.63
CA GLY A 442 -5.02 23.32 7.47
C GLY A 442 -4.08 24.28 6.74
N ALA A 443 -4.05 24.24 5.44
CA ALA A 443 -3.20 25.06 4.59
C ALA A 443 -3.81 26.43 4.22
N ALA A 444 -5.11 26.65 4.40
CA ALA A 444 -5.74 27.93 4.07
C ALA A 444 -5.19 29.11 4.91
N ALA A 445 -4.65 28.84 6.12
CA ALA A 445 -3.96 29.82 6.94
C ALA A 445 -2.49 30.08 6.50
N ALA A 446 -1.92 29.18 5.66
CA ALA A 446 -0.53 29.24 5.23
C ALA A 446 -0.34 29.69 3.77
N GLY A 447 -1.40 30.16 3.10
CA GLY A 447 -1.41 30.41 1.66
C GLY A 447 -0.30 31.34 1.12
N ALA A 448 0.23 32.23 1.95
CA ALA A 448 1.37 33.07 1.57
C ALA A 448 2.73 32.36 1.72
N ALA A 449 2.88 31.42 2.65
CA ALA A 449 4.13 30.71 2.91
C ALA A 449 4.36 29.53 1.95
N VAL A 450 3.30 28.93 1.46
CA VAL A 450 3.37 27.73 0.59
C VAL A 450 3.79 28.08 -0.83
N ALA A 451 3.53 29.30 -1.31
CA ALA A 451 3.88 29.71 -2.66
C ALA A 451 5.39 29.67 -2.98
N SER A 452 6.26 29.70 -1.94
CA SER A 452 7.73 29.62 -2.11
C SER A 452 8.25 28.18 -2.19
N HIS A 453 7.49 27.20 -1.69
CA HIS A 453 7.88 25.78 -1.61
C HIS A 453 7.09 24.95 -2.65
N ARG A 454 7.43 25.15 -3.92
CA ARG A 454 6.86 24.42 -5.05
C ARG A 454 7.95 24.09 -6.08
N PRO A 455 7.77 23.09 -6.92
CA PRO A 455 8.73 22.81 -7.97
C PRO A 455 8.97 24.05 -8.86
N PRO A 456 10.17 24.20 -9.45
CA PRO A 456 10.42 25.16 -10.48
C PRO A 456 9.41 24.99 -11.63
N ARG A 457 8.98 26.12 -12.25
CA ARG A 457 8.00 26.07 -13.34
C ARG A 457 8.48 25.21 -14.53
N GLU A 458 9.78 25.23 -14.76
CA GLU A 458 10.43 24.42 -15.82
C GLU A 458 10.21 22.93 -15.54
N ALA A 459 10.37 22.48 -14.31
CA ALA A 459 10.12 21.09 -13.92
C ALA A 459 8.62 20.72 -14.04
N LEU A 460 7.72 21.59 -13.59
CA LEU A 460 6.26 21.37 -13.67
C LEU A 460 5.75 21.21 -15.11
N ASN A 461 6.36 21.95 -16.05
CA ASN A 461 5.93 21.96 -17.46
C ASN A 461 6.75 21.02 -18.36
N ARG A 462 7.71 20.31 -17.79
CA ARG A 462 8.61 19.45 -18.52
C ARG A 462 7.89 18.24 -19.10
N GLN A 463 8.09 18.01 -20.41
CA GLN A 463 7.61 16.81 -21.07
C GLN A 463 8.45 15.60 -20.63
N VAL A 464 7.80 14.47 -20.42
CA VAL A 464 8.46 13.21 -20.10
C VAL A 464 8.17 12.16 -21.15
N VAL A 465 9.05 11.18 -21.23
CA VAL A 465 8.90 10.00 -22.07
C VAL A 465 8.24 8.90 -21.26
N ALA A 466 7.18 8.31 -21.77
CA ALA A 466 6.46 7.20 -21.19
C ALA A 466 6.38 6.02 -22.16
N ARG A 467 6.37 4.82 -21.67
CA ARG A 467 6.01 3.62 -22.42
C ARG A 467 4.51 3.36 -22.38
N THR A 468 3.91 3.60 -21.21
CA THR A 468 2.49 3.39 -20.96
C THR A 468 1.74 4.72 -21.08
N GLN A 469 0.64 4.75 -21.83
CA GLN A 469 -0.22 5.93 -21.90
C GLN A 469 -0.89 6.15 -20.55
N PRO A 470 -0.62 7.26 -19.84
CA PRO A 470 -1.33 7.57 -18.61
C PRO A 470 -2.81 7.90 -18.86
N PRO A 471 -3.69 7.71 -17.89
CA PRO A 471 -5.08 8.14 -17.99
C PRO A 471 -5.16 9.67 -18.17
N PRO A 472 -6.24 10.17 -18.79
CA PRO A 472 -6.41 11.61 -18.95
C PRO A 472 -6.47 12.33 -17.60
N PRO A 473 -5.96 13.56 -17.49
CA PRO A 473 -5.90 14.32 -16.24
C PRO A 473 -7.30 14.54 -15.65
N LYS A 474 -7.38 14.62 -14.33
CA LYS A 474 -8.62 14.87 -13.61
C LYS A 474 -9.06 16.34 -13.82
N PRO A 475 -10.38 16.60 -13.93
CA PRO A 475 -10.90 17.95 -13.92
C PRO A 475 -10.66 18.64 -12.57
N SER A 476 -10.53 19.97 -12.57
CA SER A 476 -10.39 20.74 -11.31
C SER A 476 -11.67 20.69 -10.47
N PHE A 477 -11.53 20.98 -9.18
CA PHE A 477 -12.69 21.11 -8.26
C PHE A 477 -13.70 22.14 -8.76
N GLU A 478 -13.25 23.27 -9.30
CA GLU A 478 -14.16 24.28 -9.86
C GLU A 478 -15.07 23.69 -10.94
N ALA A 479 -14.54 22.85 -11.83
CA ALA A 479 -15.32 22.22 -12.89
C ALA A 479 -16.30 21.15 -12.35
N THR A 480 -15.95 20.48 -11.24
CA THR A 480 -16.75 19.40 -10.65
C THR A 480 -17.72 19.85 -9.57
N SER A 481 -17.47 21.02 -8.95
CA SER A 481 -18.16 21.50 -7.75
C SER A 481 -19.69 21.55 -7.87
N ARG A 482 -20.23 22.01 -9.03
CA ARG A 482 -21.68 22.05 -9.25
C ARG A 482 -22.32 20.68 -9.26
N MET A 483 -21.65 19.70 -9.87
CA MET A 483 -22.17 18.33 -9.90
C MET A 483 -22.07 17.67 -8.52
N LEU A 484 -20.95 17.89 -7.80
CA LEU A 484 -20.81 17.43 -6.41
C LEU A 484 -21.85 18.05 -5.47
N ALA A 485 -22.22 19.32 -5.70
CA ALA A 485 -23.29 19.97 -4.93
C ALA A 485 -24.67 19.38 -5.23
N SER A 486 -24.91 18.85 -6.44
CA SER A 486 -26.19 18.22 -6.81
C SER A 486 -26.34 16.79 -6.25
N GLN A 487 -25.22 16.13 -5.91
CA GLN A 487 -25.21 14.80 -5.29
C GLN A 487 -24.30 14.75 -4.05
N PRO A 488 -24.64 15.49 -2.98
CA PRO A 488 -23.75 15.75 -1.87
C PRO A 488 -23.28 14.45 -1.19
N GLY A 489 -21.98 14.40 -0.88
CA GLY A 489 -21.31 13.25 -0.25
C GLY A 489 -21.03 12.06 -1.17
N ARG A 490 -21.38 12.14 -2.44
CA ARG A 490 -21.07 11.10 -3.43
C ARG A 490 -20.08 11.61 -4.46
N PRO A 491 -18.99 10.86 -4.71
CA PRO A 491 -18.08 11.19 -5.79
C PRO A 491 -18.74 11.00 -7.16
N LEU A 492 -18.22 11.71 -8.16
CA LEU A 492 -18.70 11.61 -9.53
C LEU A 492 -18.37 10.24 -10.12
N ALA A 493 -19.32 9.66 -10.84
CA ALA A 493 -19.11 8.42 -11.57
C ALA A 493 -18.10 8.62 -12.72
N ALA A 494 -17.41 7.56 -13.13
CA ALA A 494 -16.42 7.62 -14.22
C ALA A 494 -17.01 8.23 -15.52
N GLN A 495 -18.27 7.95 -15.82
CA GLN A 495 -18.99 8.51 -16.99
C GLN A 495 -19.22 10.01 -16.87
N GLU A 496 -19.56 10.51 -15.67
CA GLU A 496 -19.73 11.94 -15.39
C GLU A 496 -18.39 12.69 -15.53
N MET A 497 -17.33 12.09 -15.01
CA MET A 497 -15.95 12.60 -15.17
C MET A 497 -15.52 12.62 -16.64
N GLN A 498 -15.87 11.59 -17.41
CA GLN A 498 -15.59 11.52 -18.84
C GLN A 498 -16.33 12.62 -19.63
N LYS A 499 -17.61 12.86 -19.29
CA LYS A 499 -18.41 13.92 -19.89
C LYS A 499 -17.79 15.30 -19.66
N LEU A 500 -17.40 15.61 -18.41
CA LEU A 500 -16.72 16.87 -18.08
C LEU A 500 -15.39 17.05 -18.87
N ARG A 501 -14.63 15.98 -19.03
CA ARG A 501 -13.39 16.00 -19.85
C ARG A 501 -13.68 16.31 -21.31
N ASN A 502 -14.69 15.66 -21.91
CA ASN A 502 -15.07 15.86 -23.29
C ASN A 502 -15.60 17.29 -23.56
N GLU A 503 -16.37 17.86 -22.63
CA GLU A 503 -16.84 19.23 -22.71
C GLU A 503 -15.68 20.24 -22.70
N ARG A 504 -14.65 20.02 -21.87
CA ARG A 504 -13.44 20.84 -21.83
C ARG A 504 -12.58 20.67 -23.09
N ALA A 505 -12.37 19.46 -23.58
CA ALA A 505 -11.59 19.20 -24.79
C ALA A 505 -12.20 19.88 -26.03
N GLY A 506 -13.53 20.05 -26.06
CA GLY A 506 -14.23 20.85 -27.10
C GLY A 506 -13.89 22.35 -27.04
N ASN A 507 -13.66 22.89 -25.84
CA ASN A 507 -13.40 24.32 -25.62
C ASN A 507 -11.91 24.71 -25.63
N GLN A 508 -10.98 23.76 -25.46
CA GLN A 508 -9.53 24.02 -25.26
C GLN A 508 -8.64 23.39 -26.34
N ARG A 509 -9.13 23.17 -27.55
CA ARG A 509 -8.37 22.50 -28.64
C ARG A 509 -7.03 23.17 -29.07
N ALA A 510 -6.58 24.22 -28.42
CA ALA A 510 -5.45 25.01 -28.91
C ALA A 510 -4.28 25.23 -27.91
N ALA A 511 -4.31 24.76 -26.67
CA ALA A 511 -3.41 25.31 -25.64
C ALA A 511 -2.34 24.39 -25.01
N GLU A 512 -2.41 23.07 -25.05
CA GLU A 512 -1.36 22.29 -24.39
C GLU A 512 -0.94 21.05 -25.20
N ALA A 513 0.33 21.05 -25.62
CA ALA A 513 1.01 19.83 -26.07
C ALA A 513 0.96 18.79 -24.95
N PRO A 514 0.75 17.50 -25.24
CA PRO A 514 0.74 16.48 -24.20
C PRO A 514 2.08 16.50 -23.45
N ARG A 515 2.02 16.62 -22.11
CA ARG A 515 3.22 16.61 -21.24
C ARG A 515 3.90 15.24 -21.22
N VAL A 516 3.30 14.25 -21.84
CA VAL A 516 3.79 12.88 -21.91
C VAL A 516 3.93 12.47 -23.37
N LYS A 517 5.14 12.06 -23.77
CA LYS A 517 5.46 11.50 -25.08
C LYS A 517 5.54 9.98 -24.96
N VAL A 518 4.55 9.27 -25.50
CA VAL A 518 4.55 7.81 -25.47
C VAL A 518 5.46 7.25 -26.56
N VAL A 519 6.41 6.40 -26.16
CA VAL A 519 7.32 5.70 -27.08
C VAL A 519 6.76 4.34 -27.46
N SER A 520 7.13 3.87 -28.67
CA SER A 520 6.60 2.63 -29.21
C SER A 520 7.06 1.40 -28.40
N PRO A 521 6.16 0.49 -27.99
CA PRO A 521 6.52 -0.73 -27.30
C PRO A 521 7.17 -1.80 -28.20
N ASN A 522 7.30 -1.55 -29.50
CA ASN A 522 7.74 -2.53 -30.51
C ASN A 522 9.27 -2.71 -30.62
N VAL A 523 10.02 -2.16 -29.67
CA VAL A 523 11.47 -2.32 -29.60
C VAL A 523 11.80 -3.42 -28.60
N THR A 524 12.64 -4.38 -28.96
CA THR A 524 13.11 -5.40 -28.02
C THR A 524 14.28 -4.82 -27.23
N PRO A 525 14.20 -4.78 -25.87
CA PRO A 525 15.31 -4.37 -25.04
C PRO A 525 16.54 -5.25 -25.29
N ARG A 526 17.71 -4.65 -25.32
CA ARG A 526 18.99 -5.34 -25.48
C ARG A 526 19.95 -4.91 -24.36
N PRO A 527 20.88 -5.78 -23.96
CA PRO A 527 21.96 -5.37 -23.07
C PRO A 527 22.71 -4.20 -23.73
N PRO A 528 23.05 -3.14 -22.98
CA PRO A 528 23.89 -2.08 -23.50
C PRO A 528 25.27 -2.63 -23.87
N GLU A 529 25.80 -2.25 -25.02
CA GLU A 529 27.18 -2.61 -25.37
C GLU A 529 28.13 -1.93 -24.37
N ARG A 530 28.99 -2.71 -23.72
CA ARG A 530 30.03 -2.16 -22.84
C ARG A 530 30.89 -1.23 -23.69
N GLY A 531 30.72 0.06 -23.51
CA GLY A 531 31.50 1.07 -24.17
C GLY A 531 32.99 0.79 -23.93
N THR A 532 33.73 0.53 -24.98
CA THR A 532 35.19 0.47 -24.93
C THR A 532 35.66 1.83 -24.46
N ALA A 533 36.11 1.95 -23.22
CA ALA A 533 36.80 3.13 -22.74
C ALA A 533 37.93 3.44 -23.75
N LYS A 534 37.87 4.62 -24.39
CA LYS A 534 38.96 5.11 -25.23
C LYS A 534 40.21 5.19 -24.36
N GLY A 535 41.08 4.14 -24.49
CA GLY A 535 42.31 4.05 -23.78
C GLY A 535 43.26 5.14 -24.24
N GLY A 536 43.84 5.86 -23.29
CA GLY A 536 45.10 6.56 -23.46
C GLY A 536 46.23 5.55 -23.75
N PRO A 537 47.35 5.98 -24.37
CA PRO A 537 48.36 5.08 -24.92
C PRO A 537 48.91 4.13 -23.86
N ALA A 538 48.77 2.83 -24.12
CA ALA A 538 49.24 1.75 -23.28
C ALA A 538 50.76 1.77 -23.23
N ALA A 539 51.31 1.86 -22.01
CA ALA A 539 52.70 1.52 -21.71
C ALA A 539 52.85 0.00 -21.86
N THR A 540 53.76 -0.42 -22.73
CA THR A 540 54.11 -1.82 -22.99
C THR A 540 54.77 -2.45 -21.76
N PRO A 541 54.29 -3.59 -21.25
CA PRO A 541 55.03 -4.35 -20.22
C PRO A 541 56.13 -5.23 -20.87
N PRO A 542 57.19 -5.49 -20.16
CA PRO A 542 58.33 -6.26 -20.68
C PRO A 542 57.99 -7.75 -20.79
N THR A 543 58.47 -8.34 -21.88
CA THR A 543 58.44 -9.75 -22.25
C THR A 543 59.05 -10.65 -21.17
N ALA A 544 58.29 -11.57 -20.58
CA ALA A 544 58.76 -12.71 -19.85
C ALA A 544 58.49 -14.01 -20.60
N LYS A 545 59.55 -14.79 -20.78
CA LYS A 545 59.57 -16.05 -21.51
C LYS A 545 58.78 -17.15 -20.85
N GLY A 546 58.02 -17.83 -21.63
CA GLY A 546 57.66 -19.27 -21.69
C GLY A 546 57.31 -20.06 -20.43
N ARG A 547 56.08 -20.54 -20.43
CA ARG A 547 55.69 -21.84 -19.86
C ARG A 547 54.51 -22.42 -20.65
N PRO A 548 54.46 -23.74 -20.85
CA PRO A 548 53.54 -24.37 -21.79
C PRO A 548 52.22 -24.78 -21.17
N GLY A 549 51.11 -24.68 -21.98
CA GLY A 549 49.99 -25.63 -21.97
C GLY A 549 48.92 -25.40 -20.92
N ALA A 550 47.83 -24.65 -21.26
CA ALA A 550 46.53 -24.79 -20.63
C ALA A 550 45.65 -25.69 -21.51
N PRO A 551 44.87 -26.64 -20.94
CA PRO A 551 44.04 -27.55 -21.72
C PRO A 551 42.78 -26.87 -22.22
N THR A 552 42.30 -27.34 -23.38
CA THR A 552 41.11 -26.80 -24.08
C THR A 552 39.83 -27.22 -23.40
N ALA A 553 38.75 -26.42 -23.61
CA ALA A 553 37.43 -26.56 -23.04
C ALA A 553 36.70 -27.90 -23.24
N GLN A 554 37.33 -28.90 -23.86
CA GLN A 554 36.78 -30.24 -24.04
C GLN A 554 37.18 -31.22 -22.93
N GLU A 555 38.24 -30.94 -22.15
CA GLU A 555 38.66 -31.80 -21.06
C GLU A 555 37.98 -31.48 -19.71
N GLU A 556 37.38 -30.32 -19.54
CA GLU A 556 36.63 -29.96 -18.31
C GLU A 556 35.29 -30.67 -18.16
N ARG A 557 34.66 -31.07 -19.28
CA ARG A 557 33.36 -31.79 -19.26
C ARG A 557 33.43 -33.29 -18.89
N ALA A 558 34.63 -33.84 -18.79
CA ALA A 558 34.83 -35.28 -18.47
C ALA A 558 35.05 -35.58 -16.98
N ARG A 559 35.19 -34.54 -16.12
CA ARG A 559 35.47 -34.74 -14.69
C ARG A 559 34.27 -34.57 -13.75
N GLU A 560 33.07 -34.22 -14.26
CA GLU A 560 31.87 -34.00 -13.42
C GLU A 560 31.00 -35.24 -13.16
N ARG A 561 31.51 -36.46 -13.28
CA ARG A 561 30.73 -37.63 -12.87
C ARG A 561 31.53 -38.56 -11.99
N ARG A 562 31.55 -38.28 -10.67
CA ARG A 562 31.55 -39.32 -9.59
C ARG A 562 31.21 -38.69 -8.23
N PRO A 563 30.34 -39.30 -7.41
CA PRO A 563 29.90 -38.81 -6.13
C PRO A 563 30.80 -39.31 -4.97
N GLY A 564 30.92 -38.53 -3.93
CA GLY A 564 31.38 -39.07 -2.65
C GLY A 564 32.19 -38.09 -1.80
N GLN A 565 31.53 -37.64 -0.74
CA GLN A 565 32.06 -37.31 0.59
C GLN A 565 33.27 -36.35 0.73
N GLN A 566 32.98 -35.13 1.27
CA GLN A 566 33.51 -34.72 2.58
C GLN A 566 33.10 -33.29 2.89
N ALA A 567 32.67 -33.06 4.16
CA ALA A 567 32.29 -31.78 4.72
C ALA A 567 33.38 -30.71 4.59
N GLY A 568 33.09 -29.63 3.87
CA GLY A 568 33.95 -28.47 3.74
C GLY A 568 33.68 -27.46 4.85
N GLN A 569 34.72 -27.06 5.56
CA GLN A 569 34.76 -26.01 6.55
C GLN A 569 34.34 -24.66 5.94
N VAL A 570 33.49 -23.92 6.67
CA VAL A 570 33.11 -22.52 6.37
C VAL A 570 34.38 -21.66 6.47
N PRO A 571 34.72 -20.79 5.50
CA PRO A 571 35.84 -19.88 5.60
C PRO A 571 35.63 -18.89 6.75
N GLN A 572 36.63 -18.78 7.63
CA GLN A 572 36.66 -17.74 8.67
C GLN A 572 36.98 -16.37 8.05
N PRO A 573 36.36 -15.29 8.55
CA PRO A 573 36.67 -13.95 8.06
C PRO A 573 38.06 -13.51 8.43
N PRO A 574 38.70 -12.59 7.67
CA PRO A 574 40.06 -12.11 7.90
C PRO A 574 40.28 -11.53 9.30
N ALA A 575 41.45 -11.70 9.86
CA ALA A 575 41.83 -11.30 11.22
C ALA A 575 41.51 -9.84 11.59
N ALA A 576 41.59 -8.92 10.63
CA ALA A 576 41.22 -7.50 10.80
C ALA A 576 39.73 -7.25 11.09
N ALA A 577 38.83 -8.17 10.67
CA ALA A 577 37.39 -8.07 10.98
C ALA A 577 37.10 -8.57 12.40
N GLN A 578 37.87 -9.54 12.89
CA GLN A 578 37.72 -10.05 14.26
C GLN A 578 38.23 -9.03 15.30
N GLU A 579 39.25 -8.27 14.98
CA GLU A 579 39.84 -7.25 15.85
C GLU A 579 38.87 -6.05 16.02
N ARG A 580 38.23 -5.60 14.95
CA ARG A 580 37.20 -4.54 15.01
C ARG A 580 35.94 -4.95 15.80
N MET A 581 35.56 -6.22 15.75
CA MET A 581 34.46 -6.73 16.58
C MET A 581 34.82 -6.79 18.07
N ARG A 582 36.04 -7.11 18.39
CA ARG A 582 36.55 -7.10 19.79
C ARG A 582 36.64 -5.68 20.36
N GLU A 583 37.09 -4.71 19.57
CA GLU A 583 37.12 -3.31 19.98
C GLU A 583 35.72 -2.73 20.20
N GLN A 584 34.76 -3.08 19.33
CA GLN A 584 33.39 -2.64 19.48
C GLN A 584 32.69 -3.27 20.70
N GLN A 585 33.05 -4.51 21.03
CA GLN A 585 32.53 -5.18 22.24
C GLN A 585 33.12 -4.56 23.53
N GLN A 586 34.41 -4.17 23.51
CA GLN A 586 35.04 -3.46 24.64
C GLN A 586 34.49 -2.06 24.84
N ARG A 587 34.18 -1.32 23.77
CA ARG A 587 33.53 0.00 23.86
C ARG A 587 32.08 -0.09 24.39
N ARG A 588 31.35 -1.17 24.09
CA ARG A 588 30.01 -1.41 24.67
C ARG A 588 30.04 -1.78 26.15
N GLN A 589 31.14 -2.39 26.63
CA GLN A 589 31.34 -2.71 28.05
C GLN A 589 31.82 -1.50 28.87
N ALA A 590 32.40 -0.50 28.24
CA ALA A 590 32.88 0.71 28.90
C ALA A 590 31.81 1.83 29.02
N GLN A 591 30.71 1.73 28.26
CA GLN A 591 29.55 2.60 28.41
C GLN A 591 28.48 1.81 29.16
N GLY A 592 28.37 2.06 30.49
CA GLY A 592 27.44 1.39 31.37
C GLY A 592 26.00 1.51 30.86
N ALA A 593 25.42 0.39 30.54
CA ALA A 593 24.01 0.29 30.18
C ALA A 593 23.13 0.62 31.38
N PRO A 594 22.06 1.38 31.22
CA PRO A 594 21.09 1.57 32.28
C PRO A 594 20.38 0.24 32.56
N THR A 595 20.39 -0.21 33.78
CA THR A 595 19.65 -1.36 34.28
C THR A 595 18.15 -1.10 34.13
N PRO A 596 17.35 -2.06 33.64
CA PRO A 596 15.88 -1.94 33.65
C PRO A 596 15.38 -1.98 35.10
N PRO A 597 14.32 -1.24 35.43
CA PRO A 597 13.74 -1.25 36.78
C PRO A 597 13.13 -2.61 37.08
N THR A 598 13.64 -3.24 38.13
CA THR A 598 13.05 -4.45 38.73
C THR A 598 11.67 -4.11 39.30
N ALA A 599 10.67 -4.84 38.87
CA ALA A 599 9.34 -4.81 39.42
C ALA A 599 9.42 -5.22 40.91
N LYS A 600 9.11 -4.28 41.82
CA LYS A 600 8.90 -4.59 43.25
C LYS A 600 7.57 -5.28 43.41
N GLY A 601 7.61 -6.55 43.85
CA GLY A 601 6.45 -7.25 44.38
C GLY A 601 5.94 -6.56 45.63
N GLY A 602 4.62 -6.42 45.76
CA GLY A 602 3.98 -5.89 46.96
C GLY A 602 4.11 -6.79 48.15
N PRO A 603 4.08 -6.27 49.38
CA PRO A 603 4.30 -7.02 50.61
C PRO A 603 3.12 -7.92 50.96
N THR A 604 3.43 -9.09 51.55
CA THR A 604 2.43 -10.05 52.03
C THR A 604 1.77 -9.58 53.34
N PRO A 605 0.58 -10.09 53.72
CA PRO A 605 -0.21 -9.59 54.85
C PRO A 605 0.41 -9.69 56.25
N GLN A 606 1.60 -10.25 56.41
CA GLN A 606 2.30 -10.40 57.71
C GLN A 606 3.19 -9.21 58.09
N GLU A 607 3.61 -8.37 57.11
CA GLU A 607 4.46 -7.19 57.36
C GLU A 607 3.69 -5.92 57.72
N GLU A 608 2.39 -5.88 57.47
CA GLU A 608 1.54 -4.73 57.77
C GLU A 608 1.19 -4.57 59.29
N ARG A 609 1.47 -5.60 60.14
CA ARG A 609 1.25 -5.53 61.58
C ARG A 609 2.39 -4.95 62.41
N ALA A 610 3.59 -4.81 61.83
CA ALA A 610 4.77 -4.28 62.53
C ALA A 610 4.96 -2.74 62.38
N ALA A 611 4.23 -2.10 61.49
CA ALA A 611 4.41 -0.70 61.17
C ALA A 611 3.52 0.33 61.93
N LYS A 612 2.69 -0.15 62.90
CA LYS A 612 1.74 0.70 63.63
C LYS A 612 2.10 1.00 65.10
N ALA A 613 3.37 0.86 65.49
CA ALA A 613 3.78 1.25 66.85
C ALA A 613 4.96 2.24 66.81
N GLY A 614 4.66 3.52 67.01
CA GLY A 614 5.42 4.53 67.69
C GLY A 614 6.65 5.11 67.01
N ARG A 615 6.52 6.21 66.34
CA ARG A 615 7.55 7.26 66.18
C ARG A 615 7.47 8.25 67.34
N PRO A 616 8.57 8.65 67.99
CA PRO A 616 8.67 10.01 68.59
C PRO A 616 9.51 10.92 67.73
N ALA A 617 9.14 12.19 67.82
CA ALA A 617 9.66 13.33 67.08
C ALA A 617 11.11 13.75 67.53
N PRO A 618 11.82 14.51 66.68
CA PRO A 618 13.19 14.93 66.94
C PRO A 618 13.23 16.22 67.75
N GLY A 619 14.14 16.25 68.76
CA GLY A 619 14.50 17.48 69.45
C GLY A 619 15.22 17.17 70.77
N GLU A 620 16.50 17.36 70.76
CA GLU A 620 17.24 18.08 71.77
C GLU A 620 18.74 17.68 71.79
N ARG A 621 19.55 18.62 71.52
CA ARG A 621 21.02 18.55 71.67
C ARG A 621 21.31 18.41 73.18
N ALA A 622 21.98 17.35 73.62
CA ALA A 622 22.61 17.25 74.91
C ALA A 622 24.01 17.88 74.88
N ALA A 623 24.23 18.85 75.75
CA ALA A 623 25.48 19.58 75.92
C ALA A 623 26.57 18.67 76.55
N GLN A 624 27.80 18.90 76.12
CA GLN A 624 29.02 18.41 76.75
C GLN A 624 29.20 19.04 78.09
N PRO A 625 29.60 18.33 79.14
CA PRO A 625 29.99 18.92 80.41
C PRO A 625 31.46 19.46 80.40
N PRO A 626 31.77 20.49 81.18
CA PRO A 626 33.04 21.23 81.14
C PRO A 626 34.16 20.46 81.78
N ALA A 627 35.37 20.61 81.22
CA ALA A 627 36.64 20.09 81.64
C ALA A 627 37.18 20.70 82.91
N GLN A 628 36.65 20.38 84.10
CA GLN A 628 37.24 20.83 85.43
C GLN A 628 36.98 19.82 86.53
N ALA A 629 37.16 18.49 86.37
CA ALA A 629 37.15 17.56 87.52
C ALA A 629 38.12 16.37 87.34
N GLN A 630 39.28 16.57 86.76
CA GLN A 630 40.36 15.58 86.69
C GLN A 630 41.72 15.94 87.27
N GLU A 631 41.73 16.85 88.19
CA GLU A 631 42.99 17.16 88.91
C GLU A 631 42.86 17.01 90.44
N ARG A 632 42.47 15.85 90.99
CA ARG A 632 42.79 15.46 92.33
C ARG A 632 42.59 13.94 92.48
N MET A 633 43.59 13.16 92.14
CA MET A 633 44.07 11.94 92.79
C MET A 633 45.33 11.43 92.11
N LYS A 634 46.44 12.11 92.40
CA LYS A 634 47.74 11.57 92.22
C LYS A 634 48.37 11.55 93.64
N GLY A 635 48.64 10.32 94.10
CA GLY A 635 49.48 10.13 95.27
C GLY A 635 48.98 8.99 96.13
N GLY A 636 49.40 7.72 95.94
CA GLY A 636 49.35 6.68 96.83
C GLY A 636 49.79 5.35 96.24
N PRO A 637 50.53 4.48 96.93
CA PRO A 637 51.11 3.24 96.37
C PRO A 637 50.16 2.21 95.91
N ALA A 638 48.84 2.28 96.22
CA ALA A 638 47.76 1.42 95.67
C ALA A 638 47.41 1.81 94.25
N GLY A 639 47.68 2.94 93.69
CA GLY A 639 47.38 3.37 92.29
C GLY A 639 48.33 2.73 91.27
N GLN A 640 49.57 2.38 91.59
CA GLN A 640 50.55 1.82 90.68
C GLN A 640 50.23 0.33 90.38
N ALA A 641 49.76 -0.45 91.37
CA ALA A 641 49.32 -1.86 91.15
C ALA A 641 48.09 -1.97 90.22
N ALA A 642 47.10 -1.13 90.45
CA ALA A 642 45.89 -1.12 89.61
C ALA A 642 46.17 -0.63 88.20
N GLN A 643 47.17 0.23 88.00
CA GLN A 643 47.59 0.66 86.70
C GLN A 643 48.34 -0.37 85.88
N GLN A 644 49.22 -1.17 86.62
CA GLN A 644 49.88 -2.32 85.98
C GLN A 644 48.96 -3.43 85.62
N GLU A 645 47.99 -3.75 86.46
CA GLU A 645 46.96 -4.79 86.11
C GLU A 645 46.05 -4.37 84.90
N ARG A 646 45.64 -3.12 84.84
CA ARG A 646 44.93 -2.59 83.68
C ARG A 646 45.76 -2.61 82.37
N THR A 647 47.06 -2.26 82.49
CA THR A 647 47.98 -2.32 81.34
C THR A 647 48.21 -3.76 80.89
N GLN A 648 48.31 -4.67 81.85
CA GLN A 648 48.43 -6.12 81.52
C GLN A 648 47.12 -6.68 80.91
N GLN A 649 45.95 -6.34 81.41
CA GLN A 649 44.65 -6.72 80.80
C GLN A 649 44.47 -6.11 79.42
N GLN A 650 44.82 -4.85 79.21
CA GLN A 650 44.79 -4.22 77.86
C GLN A 650 45.78 -4.89 76.87
N ARG A 651 46.96 -5.30 77.29
CA ARG A 651 47.85 -6.06 76.40
C ARG A 651 47.30 -7.40 76.03
N VAL A 652 46.76 -8.18 77.01
CA VAL A 652 46.14 -9.44 76.74
C VAL A 652 44.94 -9.29 75.82
N GLN A 653 44.10 -8.27 75.97
CA GLN A 653 42.98 -8.00 75.06
C GLN A 653 43.48 -7.56 73.64
N GLN A 654 44.54 -6.79 73.57
CA GLN A 654 45.16 -6.44 72.28
C GLN A 654 45.72 -7.65 71.54
N GLU A 655 46.42 -8.54 72.29
CA GLU A 655 46.94 -9.75 71.67
C GLU A 655 45.89 -10.72 71.23
N GLN A 656 44.75 -10.87 71.99
CA GLN A 656 43.60 -11.64 71.57
C GLN A 656 42.89 -11.05 70.37
N ALA A 657 42.76 -9.72 70.32
CA ALA A 657 42.19 -9.02 69.17
C ALA A 657 43.11 -9.17 67.93
N GLN A 658 44.42 -9.07 68.06
CA GLN A 658 45.31 -9.33 66.94
C GLN A 658 45.30 -10.77 66.46
N ARG A 659 45.26 -11.77 67.34
CA ARG A 659 45.10 -13.16 66.95
C ARG A 659 43.80 -13.41 66.21
N ALA A 660 42.69 -12.86 66.74
CA ALA A 660 41.36 -12.97 66.04
C ALA A 660 41.36 -12.25 64.71
N GLN A 661 42.03 -11.14 64.51
CA GLN A 661 42.22 -10.52 63.21
C GLN A 661 43.08 -11.35 62.26
N GLN A 662 44.17 -11.95 62.72
CA GLN A 662 44.99 -12.83 61.89
C GLN A 662 44.26 -14.12 61.47
N GLU A 663 43.46 -14.72 62.38
CA GLU A 663 42.62 -15.88 62.04
C GLU A 663 41.55 -15.52 61.01
N ARG A 664 40.88 -14.36 61.15
CA ARG A 664 39.88 -13.84 60.14
C ARG A 664 40.58 -13.56 58.82
N ALA A 665 41.76 -12.95 58.82
CA ALA A 665 42.49 -12.66 57.58
C ALA A 665 42.99 -13.95 56.88
N ALA A 666 43.28 -15.02 57.64
CA ALA A 666 43.66 -16.32 57.06
C ALA A 666 42.45 -17.10 56.46
N GLN A 667 41.25 -16.91 57.00
CA GLN A 667 40.01 -17.58 56.50
C GLN A 667 39.37 -16.86 55.27
N GLN A 668 39.57 -15.56 55.07
CA GLN A 668 38.96 -14.79 53.96
C GLN A 668 39.37 -15.30 52.55
N PRO A 669 40.63 -15.65 52.26
CA PRO A 669 40.98 -16.12 50.94
C PRO A 669 40.33 -17.46 50.55
N ALA A 670 40.14 -18.36 51.55
CA ALA A 670 39.53 -19.66 51.33
C ALA A 670 38.02 -19.55 51.06
N GLN A 671 37.34 -18.65 51.76
CA GLN A 671 35.92 -18.38 51.49
C GLN A 671 35.72 -17.66 50.13
N GLN A 672 36.55 -16.73 49.74
CA GLN A 672 36.51 -16.10 48.42
C GLN A 672 36.78 -17.10 47.26
N GLN A 673 37.73 -18.01 47.43
CA GLN A 673 37.97 -19.04 46.42
C GLN A 673 36.78 -20.02 46.28
N ARG A 674 36.14 -20.43 47.38
CA ARG A 674 34.95 -21.28 47.32
C ARG A 674 33.80 -20.56 46.64
N GLY A 675 33.52 -19.28 46.95
CA GLY A 675 32.50 -18.47 46.33
C GLY A 675 32.72 -18.29 44.81
N GLN A 676 34.00 -18.08 44.41
CA GLN A 676 34.34 -17.99 42.99
C GLN A 676 34.15 -19.32 42.22
N GLN A 677 34.53 -20.47 42.85
CA GLN A 677 34.31 -21.78 42.26
C GLN A 677 32.81 -22.13 42.12
N GLU A 678 32.00 -21.87 43.13
CA GLU A 678 30.53 -22.07 43.06
C GLU A 678 29.88 -21.17 42.00
N GLN A 679 30.30 -19.90 41.89
CA GLN A 679 29.81 -18.99 40.89
C GLN A 679 30.21 -19.41 39.46
N ALA A 680 31.45 -19.93 39.28
CA ALA A 680 31.90 -20.47 38.03
C ALA A 680 31.15 -21.73 37.61
N GLN A 681 30.83 -22.63 38.53
CA GLN A 681 30.04 -23.84 38.28
C GLN A 681 28.61 -23.47 37.89
N ARG A 682 27.95 -22.53 38.60
CA ARG A 682 26.63 -22.04 38.23
C ARG A 682 26.60 -21.43 36.83
N THR A 683 27.56 -20.57 36.51
CA THR A 683 27.68 -19.97 35.18
C THR A 683 27.89 -21.01 34.08
N GLN A 684 28.66 -22.06 34.34
CA GLN A 684 28.79 -23.18 33.41
C GLN A 684 27.50 -23.97 33.21
N GLN A 685 26.75 -24.24 34.27
CA GLN A 685 25.46 -24.93 34.19
C GLN A 685 24.43 -24.09 33.43
N GLU A 686 24.34 -22.78 33.69
CA GLU A 686 23.45 -21.88 32.94
C GLU A 686 23.79 -21.82 31.47
N ARG A 687 25.07 -21.73 31.11
CA ARG A 687 25.51 -21.77 29.69
C ARG A 687 25.13 -23.08 29.01
N ALA A 688 25.30 -24.21 29.68
CA ALA A 688 24.95 -25.53 29.14
C ALA A 688 23.41 -25.64 28.94
N GLN A 689 22.61 -25.12 29.86
CA GLN A 689 21.14 -25.06 29.70
C GLN A 689 20.71 -24.14 28.57
N GLN A 690 21.36 -22.97 28.43
CA GLN A 690 21.09 -22.06 27.30
C GLN A 690 21.43 -22.68 25.94
N GLN A 691 22.56 -23.35 25.85
CA GLN A 691 22.95 -24.05 24.60
C GLN A 691 21.98 -25.18 24.24
N LYS A 692 21.51 -25.93 25.24
CA LYS A 692 20.52 -26.99 25.01
C LYS A 692 19.19 -26.41 24.54
N ALA A 693 18.72 -25.33 25.16
CA ALA A 693 17.51 -24.65 24.76
C ALA A 693 17.59 -24.05 23.35
N GLN A 694 18.75 -23.47 22.97
CA GLN A 694 18.99 -22.99 21.61
C GLN A 694 18.99 -24.12 20.57
N GLN A 695 19.57 -25.28 20.88
CA GLN A 695 19.55 -26.44 19.97
C GLN A 695 18.12 -26.99 19.80
N GLU A 696 17.34 -27.09 20.86
CA GLU A 696 15.95 -27.52 20.77
C GLU A 696 15.10 -26.55 19.96
N GLN A 697 15.30 -25.25 20.15
CA GLN A 697 14.62 -24.21 19.37
C GLN A 697 14.99 -24.27 17.88
N ALA A 698 16.29 -24.47 17.57
CA ALA A 698 16.75 -24.65 16.19
C ALA A 698 16.15 -25.89 15.51
N GLN A 699 16.04 -27.01 16.23
CA GLN A 699 15.41 -28.24 15.71
C GLN A 699 13.90 -28.03 15.46
N ARG A 700 13.19 -27.39 16.37
CA ARG A 700 11.76 -27.06 16.16
C ARG A 700 11.57 -26.17 14.94
N THR A 701 12.39 -25.13 14.80
CA THR A 701 12.33 -24.24 13.62
C THR A 701 12.62 -24.97 12.30
N GLN A 702 13.55 -25.93 12.32
CA GLN A 702 13.79 -26.76 11.11
C GLN A 702 12.60 -27.67 10.79
N GLN A 703 11.97 -28.28 11.78
CA GLN A 703 10.79 -29.11 11.58
C GLN A 703 9.60 -28.30 11.06
N GLU A 704 9.36 -27.11 11.61
CA GLU A 704 8.31 -26.22 11.12
C GLU A 704 8.54 -25.78 9.67
N ARG A 705 9.78 -25.41 9.31
CA ARG A 705 10.13 -25.07 7.92
C ARG A 705 9.91 -26.25 6.97
N ALA A 706 10.27 -27.47 7.36
CA ALA A 706 10.05 -28.65 6.55
C ALA A 706 8.55 -28.96 6.37
N GLN A 707 7.73 -28.76 7.41
CA GLN A 707 6.26 -28.90 7.31
C GLN A 707 5.66 -27.83 6.41
N GLN A 708 6.10 -26.57 6.53
CA GLN A 708 5.64 -25.47 5.67
C GLN A 708 5.99 -25.73 4.19
N GLN A 709 7.19 -26.21 3.91
CA GLN A 709 7.59 -26.55 2.54
C GLN A 709 6.73 -27.68 1.95
N ARG A 710 6.43 -28.71 2.74
CA ARG A 710 5.52 -29.80 2.28
C ARG A 710 4.13 -29.27 2.01
N ALA A 711 3.56 -28.46 2.91
CA ALA A 711 2.25 -27.86 2.73
C ALA A 711 2.19 -26.92 1.51
N GLN A 712 3.26 -26.17 1.21
CA GLN A 712 3.36 -25.37 -0.01
C GLN A 712 3.43 -26.22 -1.27
N GLN A 713 4.17 -27.33 -1.25
CA GLN A 713 4.23 -28.25 -2.40
C GLN A 713 2.88 -28.91 -2.67
N GLU A 714 2.16 -29.32 -1.62
CA GLU A 714 0.82 -29.90 -1.78
C GLU A 714 -0.19 -28.88 -2.35
N ARG A 715 -0.16 -27.63 -1.85
CA ARG A 715 -0.99 -26.55 -2.39
C ARG A 715 -0.69 -26.27 -3.86
N ALA A 716 0.59 -26.18 -4.23
CA ALA A 716 1.01 -25.97 -5.61
C ALA A 716 0.59 -27.12 -6.54
N GLN A 717 0.58 -28.37 -6.05
CA GLN A 717 0.06 -29.51 -6.81
C GLN A 717 -1.47 -29.44 -6.98
N GLN A 718 -2.20 -29.07 -5.93
CA GLN A 718 -3.66 -28.90 -6.00
C GLN A 718 -4.05 -27.77 -6.95
N GLU A 719 -3.34 -26.63 -6.91
CA GLU A 719 -3.58 -25.51 -7.83
C GLU A 719 -3.32 -25.90 -9.29
N ARG A 720 -2.22 -26.61 -9.56
CA ARG A 720 -1.93 -27.11 -10.92
C ARG A 720 -3.01 -28.09 -11.41
N ALA A 721 -3.51 -28.96 -10.55
CA ALA A 721 -4.59 -29.87 -10.89
C ALA A 721 -5.91 -29.13 -11.18
N GLN A 722 -6.23 -28.08 -10.40
CA GLN A 722 -7.39 -27.23 -10.64
C GLN A 722 -7.25 -26.42 -11.94
N GLN A 723 -6.08 -25.89 -12.23
CA GLN A 723 -5.81 -25.17 -13.49
C GLN A 723 -5.95 -26.09 -14.70
N GLN A 724 -5.43 -27.31 -14.64
CA GLN A 724 -5.59 -28.30 -15.72
C GLN A 724 -7.06 -28.66 -15.94
N LYS A 725 -7.83 -28.83 -14.87
CA LYS A 725 -9.26 -29.10 -14.96
C LYS A 725 -10.03 -27.93 -15.58
N ALA A 726 -9.71 -26.71 -15.16
CA ALA A 726 -10.32 -25.49 -15.73
C ALA A 726 -9.97 -25.32 -17.22
N GLN A 727 -8.74 -25.61 -17.63
CA GLN A 727 -8.33 -25.57 -19.04
C GLN A 727 -9.07 -26.64 -19.87
N GLN A 728 -9.27 -27.86 -19.34
CA GLN A 728 -10.05 -28.91 -20.02
C GLN A 728 -11.52 -28.51 -20.18
N GLU A 729 -12.14 -27.95 -19.15
CA GLU A 729 -13.52 -27.44 -19.23
C GLU A 729 -13.65 -26.28 -20.23
N GLN A 730 -12.68 -25.37 -20.27
CA GLN A 730 -12.64 -24.28 -21.26
C GLN A 730 -12.51 -24.82 -22.71
N ALA A 731 -11.64 -25.80 -22.91
CA ALA A 731 -11.47 -26.45 -24.21
C ALA A 731 -12.74 -27.18 -24.68
N GLN A 732 -13.45 -27.86 -23.77
CA GLN A 732 -14.74 -28.51 -24.08
C GLN A 732 -15.81 -27.48 -24.43
N ARG A 733 -15.92 -26.37 -23.68
CA ARG A 733 -16.90 -25.32 -24.02
C ARG A 733 -16.60 -24.68 -25.37
N ALA A 734 -15.33 -24.40 -25.68
CA ALA A 734 -14.92 -23.87 -26.98
C ALA A 734 -15.22 -24.85 -28.14
N GLN A 735 -15.11 -26.17 -27.93
CA GLN A 735 -15.52 -27.16 -28.92
C GLN A 735 -17.04 -27.19 -29.12
N GLN A 736 -17.82 -27.07 -28.05
CA GLN A 736 -19.28 -27.00 -28.14
C GLN A 736 -19.76 -25.75 -28.88
N GLU A 737 -19.18 -24.61 -28.57
CA GLU A 737 -19.49 -23.36 -29.28
C GLU A 737 -19.15 -23.40 -30.76
N ARG A 738 -17.99 -23.96 -31.12
CA ARG A 738 -17.63 -24.17 -32.55
C ARG A 738 -18.62 -25.10 -33.26
N ALA A 739 -19.05 -26.19 -32.61
CA ALA A 739 -20.04 -27.09 -33.16
C ALA A 739 -21.40 -26.41 -33.34
N GLN A 740 -21.84 -25.56 -32.39
CA GLN A 740 -23.06 -24.77 -32.53
C GLN A 740 -22.96 -23.74 -33.66
N GLN A 741 -21.85 -23.03 -33.79
CA GLN A 741 -21.60 -22.09 -34.88
C GLN A 741 -21.63 -22.77 -36.25
N GLN A 742 -21.04 -23.98 -36.39
CA GLN A 742 -21.09 -24.75 -37.63
C GLN A 742 -22.52 -25.18 -38.01
N ARG A 743 -23.33 -25.61 -37.04
CA ARG A 743 -24.75 -25.95 -37.28
C ARG A 743 -25.54 -24.70 -37.72
N ALA A 744 -25.38 -23.58 -37.04
CA ALA A 744 -26.03 -22.32 -37.41
C ALA A 744 -25.63 -21.85 -38.82
N GLN A 745 -24.37 -22.02 -39.23
CA GLN A 745 -23.92 -21.69 -40.56
C GLN A 745 -24.52 -22.64 -41.63
N GLN A 746 -24.68 -23.95 -41.36
CA GLN A 746 -25.33 -24.91 -42.26
C GLN A 746 -26.81 -24.59 -42.40
N GLU A 747 -27.53 -24.31 -41.33
CA GLU A 747 -28.94 -23.91 -41.40
C GLU A 747 -29.14 -22.58 -42.17
N ALA A 748 -28.29 -21.59 -41.95
CA ALA A 748 -28.32 -20.34 -42.72
C ALA A 748 -28.00 -20.55 -44.20
N ALA A 749 -27.14 -21.49 -44.56
CA ALA A 749 -26.85 -21.85 -45.96
C ALA A 749 -28.03 -22.58 -46.60
N GLN A 750 -28.71 -23.46 -45.89
CA GLN A 750 -29.94 -24.16 -46.37
C GLN A 750 -31.06 -23.14 -46.61
N GLN A 751 -31.32 -22.25 -45.68
CA GLN A 751 -32.35 -21.19 -45.85
C GLN A 751 -32.06 -20.29 -47.04
N ARG A 752 -30.80 -19.93 -47.28
CA ARG A 752 -30.43 -19.15 -48.48
C ARG A 752 -30.66 -19.90 -49.78
N ALA A 753 -30.37 -21.21 -49.81
CA ALA A 753 -30.60 -22.06 -50.96
C ALA A 753 -32.09 -22.23 -51.27
N GLU A 754 -32.94 -22.38 -50.24
CA GLU A 754 -34.40 -22.39 -50.38
C GLU A 754 -34.96 -21.05 -50.89
N GLN A 755 -34.48 -19.94 -50.36
CA GLN A 755 -34.86 -18.60 -50.85
C GLN A 755 -34.49 -18.39 -52.33
N GLN A 756 -33.29 -18.84 -52.74
CA GLN A 756 -32.86 -18.74 -54.13
C GLN A 756 -33.77 -19.60 -55.06
N ARG A 757 -34.14 -20.83 -54.66
CA ARG A 757 -35.05 -21.66 -55.38
C ARG A 757 -36.43 -21.00 -55.51
N ALA A 758 -36.98 -20.48 -54.42
CA ALA A 758 -38.26 -19.78 -54.45
C ALA A 758 -38.25 -18.53 -55.37
N GLN A 759 -37.12 -17.78 -55.38
CA GLN A 759 -36.98 -16.67 -56.31
C GLN A 759 -36.88 -17.11 -57.76
N GLN A 760 -36.18 -18.21 -58.08
CA GLN A 760 -36.12 -18.76 -59.42
C GLN A 760 -37.50 -19.24 -59.92
N GLU A 761 -38.24 -19.95 -59.09
CA GLU A 761 -39.60 -20.41 -59.42
C GLU A 761 -40.57 -19.21 -59.65
N ALA A 762 -40.50 -18.18 -58.79
CA ALA A 762 -41.28 -16.95 -58.97
C ALA A 762 -40.91 -16.19 -60.30
N ALA A 763 -39.61 -16.18 -60.64
CA ALA A 763 -39.17 -15.58 -61.91
C ALA A 763 -39.66 -16.38 -63.14
N GLN A 764 -39.61 -17.72 -63.08
CA GLN A 764 -40.16 -18.58 -64.14
C GLN A 764 -41.70 -18.39 -64.30
N GLN A 765 -42.42 -18.32 -63.18
CA GLN A 765 -43.86 -18.07 -63.28
C GLN A 765 -44.19 -16.68 -63.88
N ARG A 766 -43.44 -15.64 -63.54
CA ARG A 766 -43.54 -14.31 -64.14
C ARG A 766 -43.30 -14.34 -65.65
N ALA A 767 -42.22 -15.00 -66.11
CA ALA A 767 -41.85 -15.15 -67.50
C ALA A 767 -42.94 -15.91 -68.30
N GLN A 768 -43.55 -16.95 -67.71
CA GLN A 768 -44.70 -17.68 -68.29
C GLN A 768 -45.94 -16.80 -68.42
N GLN A 769 -46.25 -15.98 -67.42
CA GLN A 769 -47.35 -15.03 -67.45
C GLN A 769 -47.15 -13.92 -68.52
N GLU A 770 -45.93 -13.40 -68.61
CA GLU A 770 -45.60 -12.39 -69.63
C GLU A 770 -45.68 -12.99 -71.07
N ALA A 771 -45.17 -14.21 -71.28
CA ALA A 771 -45.29 -14.92 -72.54
C ALA A 771 -46.79 -15.21 -72.98
N MET A 772 -47.62 -15.50 -71.98
CA MET A 772 -49.07 -15.74 -72.20
C MET A 772 -49.79 -14.41 -72.53
N GLN A 773 -49.42 -13.30 -71.79
CA GLN A 773 -49.97 -11.97 -72.15
C GLN A 773 -49.56 -11.51 -73.55
N GLU A 774 -48.30 -11.73 -73.89
CA GLU A 774 -47.82 -11.40 -75.29
C GLU A 774 -48.47 -12.21 -76.36
N ARG A 775 -48.72 -13.53 -76.14
CA ARG A 775 -49.54 -14.37 -77.08
C ARG A 775 -50.96 -13.81 -77.23
N THR A 776 -51.61 -13.42 -76.15
CA THR A 776 -52.95 -12.92 -76.15
C THR A 776 -53.00 -11.52 -76.88
N GLN A 777 -52.02 -10.66 -76.69
CA GLN A 777 -51.92 -9.39 -77.44
C GLN A 777 -51.69 -9.61 -78.96
N ARG A 778 -50.84 -10.57 -79.30
CA ARG A 778 -50.59 -10.93 -80.74
C ARG A 778 -51.85 -11.46 -81.38
N GLN A 779 -52.62 -12.32 -80.64
CA GLN A 779 -53.94 -12.81 -81.18
C GLN A 779 -54.92 -11.62 -81.36
N LYS A 780 -55.07 -10.75 -80.40
CA LYS A 780 -55.92 -9.56 -80.54
C LYS A 780 -55.44 -8.63 -81.66
N ALA A 781 -54.18 -8.46 -81.91
CA ALA A 781 -53.68 -7.70 -83.04
C ALA A 781 -53.93 -8.32 -84.36
N GLN A 782 -53.83 -9.69 -84.52
CA GLN A 782 -54.17 -10.43 -85.70
C GLN A 782 -55.67 -10.39 -85.97
N GLU A 783 -56.53 -10.45 -84.93
CA GLU A 783 -57.97 -10.30 -85.04
C GLU A 783 -58.36 -8.89 -85.57
N LYS A 784 -57.76 -7.85 -85.02
CA LYS A 784 -57.97 -6.48 -85.49
C LYS A 784 -57.45 -6.24 -86.93
N GLU A 785 -56.41 -6.92 -87.32
CA GLU A 785 -55.92 -6.86 -88.71
C GLU A 785 -56.83 -7.57 -89.69
N LYS A 786 -57.35 -8.72 -89.28
CA LYS A 786 -58.36 -9.44 -90.04
C LYS A 786 -59.73 -8.69 -90.14
N GLU A 787 -60.11 -7.95 -89.08
CA GLU A 787 -61.28 -7.07 -89.13
C GLU A 787 -61.04 -5.90 -90.09
N LYS A 788 -59.90 -5.23 -90.05
CA LYS A 788 -59.53 -4.21 -91.00
C LYS A 788 -59.42 -4.67 -92.43
N GLU A 789 -58.99 -5.91 -92.67
CA GLU A 789 -59.02 -6.51 -94.03
C GLU A 789 -60.42 -6.75 -94.53
N LYS A 790 -61.26 -7.30 -93.63
CA LYS A 790 -62.66 -7.44 -93.92
C LYS A 790 -63.45 -6.12 -94.18
N GLU A 791 -63.05 -5.06 -93.50
CA GLU A 791 -63.60 -3.74 -93.68
C GLU A 791 -63.16 -3.13 -95.02
N LYS A 792 -61.88 -3.29 -95.40
CA LYS A 792 -61.33 -2.90 -96.72
C LYS A 792 -61.91 -3.70 -97.90
N GLU A 793 -62.33 -4.95 -97.66
CA GLU A 793 -62.98 -5.82 -98.67
C GLU A 793 -64.43 -5.39 -98.94
N LYS A 794 -65.09 -4.82 -97.94
CA LYS A 794 -66.46 -4.29 -98.05
C LYS A 794 -66.50 -2.90 -98.79
N GLU A 795 -65.35 -2.14 -98.77
CA GLU A 795 -65.25 -0.79 -99.42
C GLU A 795 -64.76 -0.87 -100.85
N ARG A 796 -64.64 -2.01 -101.50
CA ARG A 796 -64.38 -2.12 -102.94
C ARG A 796 -65.67 -1.92 -103.72
N PRO A 797 -65.85 -0.83 -104.51
CA PRO A 797 -66.94 -0.64 -105.38
C PRO A 797 -66.84 -1.62 -106.53
N GLY A 798 -67.88 -2.27 -106.89
CA GLY A 798 -68.05 -3.14 -108.13
C GLY A 798 -67.68 -2.38 -109.38
N GLN A 799 -66.77 -2.93 -110.14
CA GLN A 799 -66.73 -2.67 -111.52
C GLN A 799 -66.96 -4.01 -112.23
N GLN A 800 -68.07 -3.93 -112.94
CA GLN A 800 -68.18 -4.78 -114.10
C GLN A 800 -67.10 -4.65 -115.03
#